data_0d734ea1389b5f809ab8195c6f1d9935
#
_entry.id   0d734ea1389b5f809ab8195c6f1d9935
#
_cell.length_a   1.000
_cell.length_b   1.000
_cell.length_c   1.000
_cell.angle_alpha   90.00
_cell.angle_beta   90.00
_cell.angle_gamma   90.00
#
_symmetry.space_group_name_H-M   'P 1'
#
loop_
_entity.id
_entity.type
_entity.pdbx_description
1 polymer ?
#
loop_
_entity_poly.entity_id
_entity_poly.type
_entity_poly.pdbx_seq_one_letter_code
_entity_poly.pdbx_strand_id
1 'polypeptide(L)'
;MRVPRLSWCGISSFGFRHFDFGARILARAPLLKLKVVPSVETVCPSASGGSSTTPMPHDLPKAYDPTAIEDHWAEYWVRENLFAQPTPKPGSTSTHDGSASEASGRRKSESDGQSPFVILLPPPNVTGSLHMGHMFEHTESDILARWHRMRCDRVLWVPGTDHAGIATQMLVERQVVSEGTTRQKMGREAFVERVWKWREHYGGTILGQMKRLGASVDWQREYFTMDERLSVAVREAFVKLHEQGLIYRGAYIVNWCPRCQTAISDLEVVYDEHKGHLWEIRYPVIGDDGKDTGEFLTVATTRPETMLGDVAVAIHPDDDRYTHLHAKMLRLPLTNREIPVILDEWVSRDFGTGAVKVTPAHDPNDFALGQRHNLPSINVMDETAHINAEGGAYAGLDRFVARKKIVEDLEAQGLLAGIKDHTLNIGHCSRCKTIVEPRLSLQWFVKIQPLADKAIAAVRPDAEGKKAIRIFPEQYEKVYLEWMGNIHDWCISRQLWWGHRIPAWSCAVCHKMTVAREDPSQCAHCGSEKITQETDVLDTWFSSGLLPVSVFGWPNITAENRADFDTFYPTSLLVTGFDILFFWVARMIMLGCWFAGDVPMPDGTKRELKESVPFREVYIHALVRDANREKMSKTKGNVVDPIEIVKQYGTDAVRFTLASMASPGTDIAFNIARTEGYRAFANKIWNAARFIFMNVDRAAEIDIKVDPAVLGAMPTVGADAPLEARWIVAELHATVANVNKSLEDYRFDVAAHLIEKFFWGDFCSYYLEIVKLRLDFSDPAKKTATRAALTMLIQVFEVSLRLLSPFMPFLTEEIWHTVYDGNPPAKSIALTQYPQSDNSKIDHGARGAMIVLENLISETRALRKDIGVEENAVVPIEVCAGPGLNASIGGGYEPFLRENLAIVERLARASEVRFVQQISAGLLRRHAYAGDVAVIYEATIDVPAERERLTKDIAKYEKGLASAERQLGSEGFLAKAPLHIVDGLKKQEAETRLLLEKARAALAALPG
;
A
#
# COMPACT_ATOMS: atom_id res chain seq x y z
N MET A 1 37.48 3.46 7.96
CA MET A 1 37.29 2.24 7.16
C MET A 1 36.55 2.61 5.89
N ARG A 2 37.13 2.32 4.73
CA ARG A 2 36.68 2.76 3.43
C ARG A 2 35.48 1.92 2.98
N VAL A 3 34.40 2.56 2.52
CA VAL A 3 33.28 1.92 1.80
C VAL A 3 33.48 2.18 0.30
N PRO A 4 33.31 1.20 -0.60
CA PRO A 4 33.53 1.38 -2.02
C PRO A 4 32.34 2.05 -2.70
N ARG A 5 32.65 3.02 -3.55
CA ARG A 5 31.71 3.67 -4.50
C ARG A 5 31.46 2.73 -5.68
N LEU A 6 30.24 2.50 -6.00
CA LEU A 6 29.82 1.96 -7.30
C LEU A 6 29.38 3.13 -8.19
N SER A 7 30.09 3.26 -9.30
CA SER A 7 29.86 4.23 -10.37
C SER A 7 28.72 3.73 -11.29
N TRP A 8 27.79 4.63 -11.63
CA TRP A 8 26.88 4.46 -12.77
C TRP A 8 27.25 5.45 -13.86
N CYS A 9 27.56 4.91 -15.05
CA CYS A 9 27.76 5.63 -16.30
C CYS A 9 26.42 6.11 -16.88
N GLY A 10 26.51 7.30 -17.49
CA GLY A 10 25.42 8.09 -18.01
C GLY A 10 24.79 7.59 -19.31
N ILE A 11 23.69 8.26 -19.66
CA ILE A 11 23.26 8.56 -21.04
C ILE A 11 22.54 9.92 -21.04
N SER A 12 22.86 10.69 -22.05
CA SER A 12 22.60 12.09 -22.28
C SER A 12 21.21 12.42 -22.84
N SER A 13 20.75 13.57 -22.46
CA SER A 13 19.96 14.64 -23.14
C SER A 13 19.21 14.35 -24.45
N PHE A 14 17.94 14.77 -24.52
CA PHE A 14 17.36 15.43 -25.70
C PHE A 14 16.25 16.43 -25.29
N GLY A 15 16.25 17.54 -26.03
CA GLY A 15 15.61 18.80 -25.70
C GLY A 15 14.10 18.87 -26.02
N PHE A 16 13.44 19.79 -25.31
CA PHE A 16 12.06 20.20 -25.54
C PHE A 16 11.96 21.38 -26.51
N ARG A 17 11.07 21.24 -27.48
CA ARG A 17 10.51 22.39 -28.22
C ARG A 17 9.04 22.55 -27.86
N HIS A 18 8.68 23.79 -27.54
CA HIS A 18 7.32 24.31 -27.41
C HIS A 18 6.48 24.13 -28.68
N PHE A 19 5.23 23.76 -28.54
CA PHE A 19 4.17 24.11 -29.48
C PHE A 19 2.91 24.58 -28.74
N ASP A 20 2.57 25.80 -29.08
CA ASP A 20 1.38 26.54 -28.71
C ASP A 20 0.23 26.10 -29.63
N PHE A 21 -0.96 25.85 -29.14
CA PHE A 21 -2.17 25.78 -29.97
C PHE A 21 -3.35 26.44 -29.28
N GLY A 22 -3.75 27.50 -29.90
CA GLY A 22 -4.80 28.40 -29.49
C GLY A 22 -6.21 27.87 -29.71
N ALA A 23 -7.09 28.62 -29.07
CA ALA A 23 -8.51 28.50 -28.90
C ALA A 23 -9.36 28.42 -30.16
N ARG A 24 -10.51 27.86 -29.99
CA ARG A 24 -11.89 28.13 -30.43
C ARG A 24 -12.56 26.90 -30.96
N ILE A 25 -13.70 26.55 -30.33
CA ILE A 25 -15.00 26.40 -30.99
C ILE A 25 -16.10 26.31 -29.92
N LEU A 26 -17.03 27.26 -30.00
CA LEU A 26 -18.35 27.26 -29.35
C LEU A 26 -19.32 26.43 -30.21
N ALA A 27 -20.07 25.52 -29.62
CA ALA A 27 -21.38 25.16 -30.15
C ALA A 27 -22.26 24.45 -29.08
N ARG A 28 -23.29 25.13 -28.71
CA ARG A 28 -24.66 24.77 -28.27
C ARG A 28 -25.01 23.29 -28.18
N ALA A 29 -25.49 22.89 -26.99
CA ALA A 29 -26.41 21.76 -26.84
C ALA A 29 -27.64 22.18 -26.01
N PRO A 30 -28.84 21.66 -26.29
CA PRO A 30 -30.11 22.16 -25.76
C PRO A 30 -30.49 21.51 -24.41
N LEU A 31 -31.14 22.32 -23.59
CA LEU A 31 -31.81 21.96 -22.33
C LEU A 31 -32.84 20.84 -22.52
N LEU A 32 -32.63 19.72 -21.89
CA LEU A 32 -33.62 18.66 -21.71
C LEU A 32 -34.29 18.85 -20.33
N LYS A 33 -35.58 19.09 -20.37
CA LYS A 33 -36.46 19.23 -19.20
C LYS A 33 -36.63 17.87 -18.51
N LEU A 34 -36.28 17.79 -17.24
CA LEU A 34 -36.63 16.68 -16.36
C LEU A 34 -38.16 16.66 -16.17
N LYS A 35 -38.79 15.57 -16.63
CA LYS A 35 -40.18 15.21 -16.24
C LYS A 35 -40.10 14.42 -14.94
N VAL A 36 -40.78 14.93 -13.94
CA VAL A 36 -41.15 14.22 -12.71
C VAL A 36 -42.08 13.09 -13.06
N VAL A 37 -41.72 11.85 -12.70
CA VAL A 37 -42.58 10.66 -12.80
C VAL A 37 -43.16 10.40 -11.40
N PRO A 38 -44.48 10.18 -11.28
CA PRO A 38 -45.09 9.95 -9.97
C PRO A 38 -44.85 8.52 -9.49
N SER A 39 -44.89 8.38 -8.15
CA SER A 39 -44.83 7.16 -7.37
C SER A 39 -45.77 6.07 -7.87
N VAL A 40 -45.20 4.87 -8.11
CA VAL A 40 -45.98 3.67 -8.42
C VAL A 40 -46.21 2.92 -7.12
N GLU A 41 -47.47 2.80 -6.75
CA GLU A 41 -47.96 1.94 -5.69
C GLU A 41 -47.74 0.46 -6.06
N THR A 42 -47.23 -0.30 -5.11
CA THR A 42 -47.04 -1.75 -5.21
C THR A 42 -48.40 -2.47 -5.16
N VAL A 43 -48.82 -2.97 -6.29
CA VAL A 43 -49.94 -3.91 -6.34
C VAL A 43 -49.39 -5.32 -6.53
N CYS A 44 -49.63 -6.18 -5.53
CA CYS A 44 -49.44 -7.63 -5.66
C CYS A 44 -50.34 -8.25 -6.72
N PRO A 45 -49.86 -9.04 -7.68
CA PRO A 45 -50.73 -9.87 -8.49
C PRO A 45 -51.02 -11.20 -7.81
N SER A 46 -52.30 -11.48 -7.69
CA SER A 46 -52.88 -12.77 -7.29
C SER A 46 -52.50 -13.91 -8.25
N ALA A 47 -52.22 -15.07 -7.67
CA ALA A 47 -51.88 -16.30 -8.37
C ALA A 47 -53.02 -16.80 -9.28
N SER A 48 -52.68 -17.10 -10.55
CA SER A 48 -53.49 -18.01 -11.39
C SER A 48 -52.53 -18.98 -12.11
N GLY A 49 -52.85 -20.26 -12.03
CA GLY A 49 -52.05 -21.42 -12.27
C GLY A 49 -51.41 -21.54 -13.64
N GLY A 50 -50.15 -22.01 -13.60
CA GLY A 50 -49.37 -22.50 -14.74
C GLY A 50 -48.27 -23.38 -14.20
N SER A 51 -48.11 -24.58 -14.73
CA SER A 51 -47.21 -25.69 -14.45
C SER A 51 -45.97 -25.35 -13.60
N SER A 52 -45.90 -25.90 -12.39
CA SER A 52 -44.78 -25.77 -11.48
C SER A 52 -43.58 -26.55 -12.01
N THR A 53 -42.70 -25.88 -12.72
CA THR A 53 -41.28 -26.21 -12.64
C THR A 53 -40.74 -25.47 -11.41
N THR A 54 -40.63 -26.20 -10.31
CA THR A 54 -39.90 -25.71 -9.13
C THR A 54 -38.53 -25.26 -9.59
N PRO A 55 -38.08 -24.01 -9.33
CA PRO A 55 -36.69 -23.62 -9.65
C PRO A 55 -35.77 -24.58 -8.92
N MET A 56 -34.75 -25.12 -9.63
CA MET A 56 -33.71 -25.91 -9.00
C MET A 56 -32.97 -25.00 -7.97
N PRO A 57 -32.81 -25.44 -6.72
CA PRO A 57 -32.32 -24.55 -5.65
C PRO A 57 -30.89 -24.04 -5.85
N HIS A 58 -30.11 -24.54 -6.82
CA HIS A 58 -28.70 -24.25 -7.01
C HIS A 58 -28.34 -23.73 -8.41
N ASP A 59 -29.25 -23.02 -9.10
CA ASP A 59 -28.98 -22.54 -10.47
C ASP A 59 -28.11 -21.29 -10.49
N LEU A 60 -26.77 -21.49 -10.38
CA LEU A 60 -25.81 -20.41 -10.57
C LEU A 60 -25.67 -20.04 -12.07
N PRO A 61 -25.59 -18.74 -12.42
CA PRO A 61 -25.35 -18.28 -13.79
C PRO A 61 -24.13 -18.93 -14.44
N LYS A 62 -24.12 -19.05 -15.77
CA LYS A 62 -23.02 -19.66 -16.53
C LYS A 62 -21.67 -18.93 -16.35
N ALA A 63 -21.72 -17.61 -16.24
CA ALA A 63 -20.53 -16.76 -16.05
C ALA A 63 -20.61 -16.08 -14.68
N TYR A 64 -19.47 -15.97 -14.03
CA TYR A 64 -19.31 -15.15 -12.84
C TYR A 64 -19.39 -13.67 -13.22
N ASP A 65 -20.39 -12.97 -12.69
CA ASP A 65 -20.52 -11.52 -12.78
C ASP A 65 -20.30 -10.92 -11.39
N PRO A 66 -19.14 -10.31 -11.15
CA PRO A 66 -18.82 -9.80 -9.83
C PRO A 66 -19.67 -8.61 -9.41
N THR A 67 -20.19 -7.79 -10.36
CA THR A 67 -20.76 -6.49 -10.03
C THR A 67 -21.97 -6.60 -9.10
N ALA A 68 -22.98 -7.41 -9.49
CA ALA A 68 -24.19 -7.55 -8.69
C ALA A 68 -23.93 -8.26 -7.35
N ILE A 69 -23.03 -9.24 -7.34
CA ILE A 69 -22.64 -10.01 -6.16
C ILE A 69 -21.93 -9.10 -5.15
N GLU A 70 -20.96 -8.33 -5.61
CA GLU A 70 -20.14 -7.44 -4.78
C GLU A 70 -20.96 -6.29 -4.18
N ASP A 71 -21.85 -5.67 -4.96
CA ASP A 71 -22.74 -4.62 -4.46
C ASP A 71 -23.70 -5.16 -3.38
N HIS A 72 -24.27 -6.34 -3.61
CA HIS A 72 -25.17 -7.00 -2.65
C HIS A 72 -24.46 -7.28 -1.32
N TRP A 73 -23.31 -7.95 -1.33
CA TRP A 73 -22.63 -8.32 -0.09
C TRP A 73 -22.00 -7.14 0.62
N ALA A 74 -21.45 -6.16 -0.11
CA ALA A 74 -20.93 -4.93 0.50
C ALA A 74 -22.03 -4.19 1.28
N GLU A 75 -23.23 -4.07 0.71
CA GLU A 75 -24.40 -3.46 1.37
C GLU A 75 -24.88 -4.32 2.54
N TYR A 76 -24.94 -5.63 2.38
CA TYR A 76 -25.37 -6.57 3.40
C TYR A 76 -24.48 -6.49 4.65
N TRP A 77 -23.16 -6.57 4.51
CA TRP A 77 -22.24 -6.52 5.64
C TRP A 77 -22.34 -5.22 6.45
N VAL A 78 -22.53 -4.09 5.77
CA VAL A 78 -22.72 -2.79 6.42
C VAL A 78 -24.06 -2.69 7.11
N ARG A 79 -25.17 -3.07 6.43
CA ARG A 79 -26.53 -3.02 6.97
C ARG A 79 -26.70 -3.90 8.20
N GLU A 80 -26.18 -5.11 8.16
CA GLU A 80 -26.24 -6.07 9.27
C GLU A 80 -25.20 -5.78 10.35
N ASN A 81 -24.33 -4.79 10.14
CA ASN A 81 -23.29 -4.37 11.08
C ASN A 81 -22.41 -5.54 11.57
N LEU A 82 -22.00 -6.44 10.64
CA LEU A 82 -21.42 -7.75 10.98
C LEU A 82 -20.06 -7.68 11.64
N PHE A 83 -19.32 -6.59 11.44
CA PHE A 83 -17.93 -6.43 11.91
C PHE A 83 -17.81 -5.48 13.10
N ALA A 84 -18.93 -5.00 13.64
CA ALA A 84 -18.94 -4.17 14.84
C ALA A 84 -18.51 -4.96 16.07
N GLN A 85 -17.69 -4.32 16.90
CA GLN A 85 -17.27 -4.87 18.19
C GLN A 85 -18.03 -4.19 19.33
N PRO A 86 -18.85 -4.93 20.09
CA PRO A 86 -19.51 -4.35 21.25
C PRO A 86 -18.48 -3.94 22.30
N THR A 87 -18.76 -2.81 22.97
CA THR A 87 -17.95 -2.38 24.12
C THR A 87 -17.90 -3.52 25.17
N PRO A 88 -16.73 -3.93 25.63
CA PRO A 88 -16.60 -4.98 26.62
C PRO A 88 -17.32 -4.61 27.92
N LYS A 89 -17.89 -5.61 28.62
CA LYS A 89 -18.53 -5.36 29.92
C LYS A 89 -17.47 -5.00 30.97
N PRO A 90 -17.74 -4.02 31.84
CA PRO A 90 -16.83 -3.69 32.95
C PRO A 90 -16.50 -4.94 33.78
N GLY A 91 -15.20 -5.19 33.98
CA GLY A 91 -14.71 -6.35 34.73
C GLY A 91 -14.39 -7.60 33.91
N SER A 92 -14.61 -7.62 32.59
CA SER A 92 -14.10 -8.67 31.70
C SER A 92 -12.64 -8.36 31.31
N THR A 93 -11.68 -8.57 32.21
CA THR A 93 -10.26 -8.38 31.90
C THR A 93 -9.74 -9.57 31.10
N SER A 94 -9.38 -9.33 29.83
CA SER A 94 -8.49 -10.23 29.11
C SER A 94 -7.06 -9.96 29.60
N THR A 95 -6.46 -10.92 30.29
CA THR A 95 -5.05 -10.84 30.66
C THR A 95 -4.20 -10.91 29.37
N HIS A 96 -3.55 -9.81 29.02
CA HIS A 96 -2.47 -9.76 28.05
C HIS A 96 -1.24 -10.46 28.60
N ASP A 97 -1.24 -11.79 28.59
CA ASP A 97 -0.03 -12.55 28.85
C ASP A 97 0.61 -12.90 27.51
N GLY A 98 1.62 -12.09 27.13
CA GLY A 98 2.36 -12.18 25.88
C GLY A 98 3.33 -13.38 25.80
N SER A 99 3.00 -14.49 26.41
CA SER A 99 3.73 -15.75 26.21
C SER A 99 3.03 -16.54 25.10
N ALA A 100 3.62 -16.56 23.91
CA ALA A 100 3.37 -17.58 22.92
C ALA A 100 3.68 -18.94 23.56
N SER A 101 2.66 -19.61 24.14
CA SER A 101 2.79 -20.98 24.59
C SER A 101 2.68 -21.90 23.39
N GLU A 102 3.79 -22.48 23.03
CA GLU A 102 3.85 -23.67 22.20
C GLU A 102 2.93 -24.77 22.73
N ALA A 103 2.24 -25.39 21.78
CA ALA A 103 1.64 -26.74 21.86
C ALA A 103 0.70 -26.99 23.04
N SER A 104 -0.60 -26.83 22.83
CA SER A 104 -1.58 -27.90 23.15
C SER A 104 -2.99 -27.51 22.68
N GLY A 105 -3.55 -28.32 21.78
CA GLY A 105 -4.96 -28.25 21.38
C GLY A 105 -5.89 -28.62 22.55
N ARG A 106 -6.29 -27.62 23.34
CA ARG A 106 -7.41 -27.75 24.30
C ARG A 106 -8.32 -26.54 24.13
N ARG A 107 -9.58 -26.79 23.73
CA ARG A 107 -10.69 -25.86 23.86
C ARG A 107 -10.75 -25.33 25.28
N LYS A 108 -10.54 -24.04 25.47
CA LYS A 108 -10.96 -23.35 26.68
C LYS A 108 -12.45 -23.06 26.58
N SER A 109 -13.15 -23.22 27.68
CA SER A 109 -14.60 -23.04 27.82
C SER A 109 -15.05 -21.60 27.48
N GLU A 110 -16.30 -21.45 27.07
CA GLU A 110 -16.94 -20.21 26.58
C GLU A 110 -16.93 -18.99 27.54
N SER A 111 -16.20 -19.00 28.63
CA SER A 111 -16.09 -17.93 29.62
C SER A 111 -14.72 -17.23 29.68
N ASP A 112 -13.67 -17.71 29.00
CA ASP A 112 -12.32 -17.16 29.10
C ASP A 112 -11.89 -16.50 27.77
N GLY A 113 -11.93 -15.20 27.78
CA GLY A 113 -11.28 -14.16 27.06
C GLY A 113 -10.71 -14.48 25.64
N GLN A 114 -11.51 -14.22 24.59
CA GLN A 114 -10.98 -14.06 23.24
C GLN A 114 -9.88 -13.00 23.25
N SER A 115 -8.70 -13.30 22.71
CA SER A 115 -7.61 -12.33 22.62
C SER A 115 -8.01 -11.16 21.68
N PRO A 116 -7.79 -9.91 22.09
CA PRO A 116 -8.09 -8.79 21.21
C PRO A 116 -7.06 -8.73 20.08
N PHE A 117 -7.54 -8.51 18.86
CA PHE A 117 -6.73 -8.17 17.71
C PHE A 117 -7.20 -6.85 17.12
N VAL A 118 -6.41 -5.82 17.30
CA VAL A 118 -6.80 -4.43 17.00
C VAL A 118 -5.89 -3.83 15.95
N ILE A 119 -6.49 -3.30 14.89
CA ILE A 119 -5.80 -2.55 13.83
C ILE A 119 -6.37 -1.12 13.79
N LEU A 120 -5.49 -0.12 13.74
CA LEU A 120 -5.85 1.24 13.35
C LEU A 120 -5.56 1.42 11.87
N LEU A 121 -6.56 1.85 11.11
CA LEU A 121 -6.37 2.20 9.72
C LEU A 121 -5.52 3.47 9.64
N PRO A 122 -4.43 3.53 8.83
CA PRO A 122 -3.82 4.79 8.44
C PRO A 122 -4.88 5.66 7.75
N PRO A 123 -5.31 6.78 8.37
CA PRO A 123 -6.48 7.50 7.89
C PRO A 123 -6.20 8.18 6.55
N PRO A 124 -6.93 7.84 5.47
CA PRO A 124 -6.74 8.51 4.19
C PRO A 124 -7.00 10.01 4.29
N ASN A 125 -6.14 10.79 3.66
CA ASN A 125 -6.28 12.23 3.56
C ASN A 125 -7.52 12.63 2.73
N VAL A 126 -8.33 13.58 3.20
CA VAL A 126 -9.51 14.07 2.46
C VAL A 126 -9.13 14.94 1.24
N THR A 127 -8.15 14.49 0.46
CA THR A 127 -7.59 15.20 -0.70
C THR A 127 -8.08 14.67 -2.05
N GLY A 128 -8.97 13.67 -2.04
CA GLY A 128 -9.53 13.04 -3.24
C GLY A 128 -9.91 11.59 -3.01
N SER A 129 -10.10 10.84 -4.10
CA SER A 129 -10.40 9.40 -4.07
C SER A 129 -9.21 8.57 -3.62
N LEU A 130 -9.47 7.34 -3.15
CA LEU A 130 -8.46 6.32 -2.88
C LEU A 130 -7.66 5.99 -4.15
N HIS A 131 -6.44 5.52 -3.98
CA HIS A 131 -5.58 5.01 -5.05
C HIS A 131 -5.12 3.57 -4.75
N MET A 132 -4.43 2.92 -5.70
CA MET A 132 -4.01 1.52 -5.57
C MET A 132 -3.17 1.22 -4.33
N GLY A 133 -2.39 2.20 -3.84
CA GLY A 133 -1.65 2.04 -2.57
C GLY A 133 -2.57 1.85 -1.37
N HIS A 134 -3.66 2.64 -1.27
CA HIS A 134 -4.68 2.44 -0.23
C HIS A 134 -5.38 1.09 -0.38
N MET A 135 -5.73 0.69 -1.62
CA MET A 135 -6.37 -0.60 -1.84
C MET A 135 -5.46 -1.77 -1.41
N PHE A 136 -4.16 -1.63 -1.63
CA PHE A 136 -3.17 -2.62 -1.22
C PHE A 136 -3.12 -2.77 0.31
N GLU A 137 -2.91 -1.67 1.02
CA GLU A 137 -2.89 -1.61 2.48
C GLU A 137 -4.19 -2.13 3.10
N HIS A 138 -5.35 -1.70 2.56
CA HIS A 138 -6.66 -2.19 2.98
C HIS A 138 -6.81 -3.69 2.73
N THR A 139 -6.26 -4.22 1.63
CA THR A 139 -6.33 -5.65 1.32
C THR A 139 -5.54 -6.47 2.34
N GLU A 140 -4.31 -6.08 2.66
CA GLU A 140 -3.49 -6.78 3.66
C GLU A 140 -4.13 -6.73 5.06
N SER A 141 -4.58 -5.54 5.46
CA SER A 141 -5.26 -5.34 6.75
C SER A 141 -6.56 -6.15 6.84
N ASP A 142 -7.37 -6.18 5.78
CA ASP A 142 -8.62 -6.93 5.74
C ASP A 142 -8.41 -8.45 5.74
N ILE A 143 -7.38 -8.95 5.05
CA ILE A 143 -7.00 -10.38 5.11
C ILE A 143 -6.69 -10.77 6.56
N LEU A 144 -5.88 -9.99 7.26
CA LEU A 144 -5.55 -10.27 8.66
C LEU A 144 -6.78 -10.13 9.57
N ALA A 145 -7.58 -9.08 9.40
CA ALA A 145 -8.79 -8.88 10.20
C ALA A 145 -9.79 -10.04 10.04
N ARG A 146 -10.03 -10.50 8.81
CA ARG A 146 -10.90 -11.66 8.53
C ARG A 146 -10.30 -12.95 9.07
N TRP A 147 -9.02 -13.18 8.86
CA TRP A 147 -8.32 -14.38 9.34
C TRP A 147 -8.35 -14.48 10.87
N HIS A 148 -8.03 -13.41 11.60
CA HIS A 148 -8.10 -13.37 13.06
C HIS A 148 -9.54 -13.55 13.57
N ARG A 149 -10.52 -12.89 12.92
CA ARG A 149 -11.94 -13.05 13.27
C ARG A 149 -12.39 -14.51 13.15
N MET A 150 -11.99 -15.17 12.07
CA MET A 150 -12.28 -16.58 11.85
C MET A 150 -11.48 -17.51 12.80
N ARG A 151 -10.40 -17.03 13.43
CA ARG A 151 -9.70 -17.72 14.53
C ARG A 151 -10.35 -17.52 15.90
N CYS A 152 -11.49 -16.84 15.92
CA CYS A 152 -12.24 -16.48 17.12
C CYS A 152 -11.54 -15.42 18.00
N ASP A 153 -10.62 -14.63 17.46
CA ASP A 153 -10.10 -13.45 18.12
C ASP A 153 -11.15 -12.32 18.16
N ARG A 154 -11.08 -11.45 19.15
CA ARG A 154 -11.89 -10.25 19.24
C ARG A 154 -11.29 -9.18 18.33
N VAL A 155 -11.73 -9.13 17.08
CA VAL A 155 -11.13 -8.24 16.07
C VAL A 155 -11.80 -6.87 16.06
N LEU A 156 -11.02 -5.81 16.24
CA LEU A 156 -11.44 -4.43 16.06
C LEU A 156 -10.54 -3.77 15.00
N TRP A 157 -11.12 -3.39 13.86
CA TRP A 157 -10.45 -2.57 12.85
C TRP A 157 -11.17 -1.23 12.75
N VAL A 158 -10.48 -0.15 13.19
CA VAL A 158 -11.08 1.19 13.33
C VAL A 158 -10.83 2.01 12.07
N PRO A 159 -11.89 2.42 11.34
CA PRO A 159 -11.78 3.28 10.16
C PRO A 159 -11.76 4.76 10.53
N GLY A 160 -11.14 5.59 9.66
CA GLY A 160 -11.18 7.02 9.82
C GLY A 160 -10.60 7.76 8.63
N THR A 161 -10.66 9.11 8.67
CA THR A 161 -10.09 10.01 7.66
C THR A 161 -9.31 11.14 8.31
N ASP A 162 -8.25 11.62 7.63
CA ASP A 162 -7.39 12.69 8.11
C ASP A 162 -7.72 14.02 7.41
N HIS A 163 -7.71 15.10 8.19
CA HIS A 163 -7.97 16.45 7.70
C HIS A 163 -6.87 16.99 6.78
N ALA A 164 -5.65 16.47 6.87
CA ALA A 164 -4.52 16.78 5.98
C ALA A 164 -4.29 18.27 5.74
N GLY A 165 -4.01 19.02 6.82
CA GLY A 165 -3.99 20.48 6.88
C GLY A 165 -3.47 21.20 5.62
N ILE A 166 -2.18 21.07 5.30
CA ILE A 166 -1.55 21.74 4.15
C ILE A 166 -2.16 21.27 2.83
N ALA A 167 -2.31 19.95 2.67
CA ALA A 167 -2.71 19.38 1.39
C ALA A 167 -4.16 19.74 1.03
N THR A 168 -5.08 19.61 1.98
CA THR A 168 -6.49 19.93 1.79
C THR A 168 -6.69 21.44 1.57
N GLN A 169 -6.05 22.27 2.38
CA GLN A 169 -6.13 23.74 2.20
C GLN A 169 -5.64 24.14 0.81
N MET A 170 -4.50 23.62 0.35
CA MET A 170 -3.95 23.95 -0.97
C MET A 170 -4.89 23.56 -2.11
N LEU A 171 -5.59 22.43 -2.00
CA LEU A 171 -6.55 21.98 -3.03
C LEU A 171 -7.77 22.90 -3.08
N VAL A 172 -8.31 23.27 -1.93
CA VAL A 172 -9.44 24.19 -1.84
C VAL A 172 -9.03 25.59 -2.29
N GLU A 173 -7.83 26.07 -1.96
CA GLU A 173 -7.30 27.33 -2.47
C GLU A 173 -7.22 27.35 -4.00
N ARG A 174 -6.73 26.27 -4.63
CA ARG A 174 -6.71 26.16 -6.08
C ARG A 174 -8.12 26.24 -6.68
N GLN A 175 -9.10 25.61 -6.06
CA GLN A 175 -10.49 25.69 -6.49
C GLN A 175 -11.02 27.12 -6.38
N VAL A 176 -10.80 27.77 -5.23
CA VAL A 176 -11.21 29.15 -4.98
C VAL A 176 -10.56 30.13 -5.98
N VAL A 177 -9.28 29.93 -6.31
CA VAL A 177 -8.58 30.73 -7.34
C VAL A 177 -9.17 30.50 -8.73
N SER A 178 -9.53 29.26 -9.08
CA SER A 178 -10.19 28.97 -10.35
C SER A 178 -11.59 29.60 -10.46
N GLU A 179 -12.24 29.88 -9.33
CA GLU A 179 -13.51 30.60 -9.21
C GLU A 179 -13.34 32.15 -9.24
N GLY A 180 -12.10 32.67 -9.39
CA GLY A 180 -11.79 34.08 -9.53
C GLY A 180 -11.65 34.86 -8.21
N THR A 181 -11.47 34.18 -7.08
CA THR A 181 -11.24 34.80 -5.78
C THR A 181 -10.03 34.21 -5.05
N THR A 182 -9.74 34.67 -3.83
CA THR A 182 -8.64 34.14 -3.00
C THR A 182 -9.13 33.95 -1.56
N ARG A 183 -8.43 33.12 -0.77
CA ARG A 183 -8.78 32.93 0.65
C ARG A 183 -8.77 34.26 1.42
N GLN A 184 -7.83 35.16 1.12
CA GLN A 184 -7.70 36.44 1.78
C GLN A 184 -8.92 37.35 1.51
N LYS A 185 -9.46 37.30 0.27
CA LYS A 185 -10.67 38.04 -0.08
C LYS A 185 -11.93 37.42 0.55
N MET A 186 -11.96 36.12 0.75
CA MET A 186 -13.08 35.40 1.39
C MET A 186 -13.12 35.63 2.90
N GLY A 187 -11.99 35.78 3.56
CA GLY A 187 -11.86 35.74 5.01
C GLY A 187 -11.80 34.32 5.57
N ARG A 188 -11.31 34.20 6.82
CA ARG A 188 -10.98 32.88 7.45
C ARG A 188 -12.22 32.02 7.60
N GLU A 189 -13.30 32.56 8.16
CA GLU A 189 -14.53 31.83 8.47
C GLU A 189 -15.13 31.21 7.20
N ALA A 190 -15.35 32.02 6.17
CA ALA A 190 -15.94 31.57 4.90
C ALA A 190 -15.06 30.56 4.19
N PHE A 191 -13.73 30.74 4.25
CA PHE A 191 -12.80 29.78 3.65
C PHE A 191 -12.82 28.43 4.41
N VAL A 192 -12.80 28.44 5.75
CA VAL A 192 -12.86 27.22 6.57
C VAL A 192 -14.19 26.49 6.35
N GLU A 193 -15.32 27.21 6.24
CA GLU A 193 -16.60 26.60 5.86
C GLU A 193 -16.53 25.92 4.49
N ARG A 194 -15.83 26.51 3.53
CA ARG A 194 -15.60 25.88 2.21
C ARG A 194 -14.80 24.59 2.33
N VAL A 195 -13.80 24.54 3.22
CA VAL A 195 -13.00 23.35 3.46
C VAL A 195 -13.84 22.25 4.13
N TRP A 196 -14.76 22.60 5.06
CA TRP A 196 -15.70 21.62 5.62
C TRP A 196 -16.59 20.98 4.55
N LYS A 197 -17.14 21.77 3.61
CA LYS A 197 -17.92 21.22 2.46
C LYS A 197 -17.08 20.31 1.56
N TRP A 198 -15.81 20.64 1.38
CA TRP A 198 -14.85 19.78 0.69
C TRP A 198 -14.66 18.44 1.44
N ARG A 199 -14.48 18.49 2.76
CA ARG A 199 -14.35 17.29 3.61
C ARG A 199 -15.59 16.42 3.54
N GLU A 200 -16.78 16.98 3.61
CA GLU A 200 -18.02 16.21 3.51
C GLU A 200 -18.10 15.43 2.20
N HIS A 201 -17.75 16.06 1.09
CA HIS A 201 -17.78 15.44 -0.22
C HIS A 201 -16.73 14.32 -0.35
N TYR A 202 -15.45 14.62 -0.10
CA TYR A 202 -14.37 13.65 -0.32
C TYR A 202 -14.25 12.61 0.80
N GLY A 203 -14.55 12.96 2.03
CA GLY A 203 -14.65 12.00 3.13
C GLY A 203 -15.72 10.95 2.85
N GLY A 204 -16.92 11.38 2.44
CA GLY A 204 -18.00 10.47 2.02
C GLY A 204 -17.61 9.60 0.83
N THR A 205 -16.89 10.15 -0.15
CA THR A 205 -16.36 9.38 -1.30
C THR A 205 -15.40 8.28 -0.85
N ILE A 206 -14.41 8.61 -0.01
CA ILE A 206 -13.41 7.66 0.51
C ILE A 206 -14.10 6.52 1.26
N LEU A 207 -14.98 6.83 2.20
CA LEU A 207 -15.71 5.83 2.99
C LEU A 207 -16.62 4.97 2.11
N GLY A 208 -17.27 5.57 1.11
CA GLY A 208 -18.04 4.84 0.10
C GLY A 208 -17.18 3.85 -0.71
N GLN A 209 -15.98 4.26 -1.11
CA GLN A 209 -15.02 3.38 -1.78
C GLN A 209 -14.57 2.23 -0.87
N MET A 210 -14.27 2.49 0.40
CA MET A 210 -13.90 1.44 1.36
C MET A 210 -15.02 0.40 1.53
N LYS A 211 -16.28 0.85 1.63
CA LYS A 211 -17.44 -0.05 1.68
C LYS A 211 -17.53 -0.90 0.43
N ARG A 212 -17.39 -0.30 -0.75
CA ARG A 212 -17.41 -1.00 -2.03
C ARG A 212 -16.28 -2.02 -2.19
N LEU A 213 -15.10 -1.74 -1.61
CA LEU A 213 -13.95 -2.65 -1.60
C LEU A 213 -14.07 -3.76 -0.53
N GLY A 214 -15.14 -3.79 0.23
CA GLY A 214 -15.46 -4.84 1.19
C GLY A 214 -14.65 -4.81 2.48
N ALA A 215 -14.18 -3.63 2.92
CA ALA A 215 -13.43 -3.49 4.15
C ALA A 215 -14.26 -3.93 5.38
N SER A 216 -13.74 -4.90 6.15
CA SER A 216 -14.41 -5.46 7.33
C SER A 216 -14.14 -4.66 8.61
N VAL A 217 -14.27 -3.34 8.52
CA VAL A 217 -14.06 -2.38 9.61
C VAL A 217 -15.31 -2.24 10.49
N ASP A 218 -15.12 -1.71 11.69
CA ASP A 218 -16.23 -1.31 12.58
C ASP A 218 -16.72 0.10 12.23
N TRP A 219 -17.75 0.19 11.37
CA TRP A 219 -18.33 1.46 10.92
C TRP A 219 -18.96 2.31 12.03
N GLN A 220 -19.24 1.75 13.19
CA GLN A 220 -19.77 2.49 14.34
C GLN A 220 -18.69 3.30 15.06
N ARG A 221 -17.42 2.98 14.83
CA ARG A 221 -16.25 3.64 15.42
C ARG A 221 -15.49 4.53 14.44
N GLU A 222 -16.12 4.88 13.31
CA GLU A 222 -15.57 5.83 12.36
C GLU A 222 -15.19 7.14 13.03
N TYR A 223 -14.02 7.70 12.65
CA TYR A 223 -13.56 8.99 13.15
C TYR A 223 -13.06 9.89 12.01
N PHE A 224 -13.06 11.18 12.30
CA PHE A 224 -12.33 12.18 11.55
C PHE A 224 -11.38 12.92 12.50
N THR A 225 -10.13 13.18 12.07
CA THR A 225 -9.10 13.73 12.96
C THR A 225 -9.43 15.09 13.57
N MET A 226 -10.45 15.82 13.06
CA MET A 226 -10.97 17.06 13.65
C MET A 226 -12.34 16.90 14.30
N ASP A 227 -12.81 15.69 14.59
CA ASP A 227 -13.99 15.48 15.40
C ASP A 227 -13.81 16.08 16.80
N GLU A 228 -14.90 16.44 17.45
CA GLU A 228 -14.88 17.06 18.76
C GLU A 228 -14.08 16.25 19.79
N ARG A 229 -14.35 14.95 19.85
CA ARG A 229 -13.65 14.02 20.76
C ARG A 229 -12.12 14.03 20.55
N LEU A 230 -11.67 13.98 19.30
CA LEU A 230 -10.24 13.98 18.97
C LEU A 230 -9.64 15.37 19.18
N SER A 231 -10.41 16.43 18.94
CA SER A 231 -9.99 17.82 19.19
C SER A 231 -9.73 18.10 20.66
N VAL A 232 -10.52 17.49 21.56
CA VAL A 232 -10.28 17.56 23.03
C VAL A 232 -8.93 16.90 23.37
N ALA A 233 -8.62 15.74 22.80
CA ALA A 233 -7.36 15.05 23.01
C ALA A 233 -6.16 15.89 22.52
N VAL A 234 -6.28 16.50 21.35
CA VAL A 234 -5.25 17.39 20.79
C VAL A 234 -4.99 18.59 21.70
N ARG A 235 -6.06 19.22 22.20
CA ARG A 235 -5.96 20.37 23.11
C ARG A 235 -5.32 19.98 24.44
N GLU A 236 -5.75 18.88 25.04
CA GLU A 236 -5.17 18.35 26.28
C GLU A 236 -3.69 18.03 26.12
N ALA A 237 -3.30 17.35 25.02
CA ALA A 237 -1.91 17.00 24.77
C ALA A 237 -1.02 18.26 24.68
N PHE A 238 -1.48 19.30 23.99
CA PHE A 238 -0.76 20.56 23.88
C PHE A 238 -0.59 21.23 25.24
N VAL A 239 -1.68 21.39 25.99
CA VAL A 239 -1.67 22.07 27.29
C VAL A 239 -0.78 21.32 28.28
N LYS A 240 -0.90 19.99 28.35
CA LYS A 240 -0.11 19.14 29.25
C LYS A 240 1.37 19.18 28.95
N LEU A 241 1.78 19.10 27.68
CA LEU A 241 3.19 19.24 27.29
C LEU A 241 3.72 20.66 27.59
N HIS A 242 2.89 21.69 27.45
CA HIS A 242 3.26 23.05 27.80
C HIS A 242 3.44 23.22 29.32
N GLU A 243 2.52 22.68 30.14
CA GLU A 243 2.63 22.67 31.60
C GLU A 243 3.90 21.94 32.10
N GLN A 244 4.33 20.90 31.37
CA GLN A 244 5.56 20.17 31.63
C GLN A 244 6.83 20.88 31.11
N GLY A 245 6.69 22.04 30.44
CA GLY A 245 7.80 22.79 29.86
C GLY A 245 8.43 22.13 28.62
N LEU A 246 7.69 21.19 28.00
CA LEU A 246 8.10 20.50 26.77
C LEU A 246 7.61 21.20 25.50
N ILE A 247 6.54 21.97 25.57
CA ILE A 247 6.15 22.91 24.50
C ILE A 247 6.62 24.30 24.86
N TYR A 248 7.29 24.95 23.91
CA TYR A 248 7.79 26.30 24.05
C TYR A 248 7.64 27.08 22.73
N ARG A 249 7.70 28.41 22.80
CA ARG A 249 7.70 29.31 21.65
C ARG A 249 9.09 29.92 21.50
N GLY A 250 9.70 29.81 20.32
CA GLY A 250 11.05 30.28 20.08
C GLY A 250 11.27 30.70 18.63
N ALA A 251 12.27 31.55 18.43
CA ALA A 251 12.73 31.96 17.11
C ALA A 251 13.84 31.00 16.64
N TYR A 252 13.59 30.25 15.58
CA TYR A 252 14.54 29.33 14.98
C TYR A 252 14.47 29.41 13.46
N ILE A 253 15.52 28.94 12.79
CA ILE A 253 15.50 28.71 11.35
C ILE A 253 14.57 27.53 11.06
N VAL A 254 13.55 27.77 10.26
CA VAL A 254 12.60 26.75 9.78
C VAL A 254 12.62 26.71 8.27
N ASN A 255 12.25 25.56 7.70
CA ASN A 255 11.95 25.46 6.27
C ASN A 255 10.65 26.18 5.97
N TRP A 256 10.73 27.30 5.29
CA TRP A 256 9.59 28.13 4.94
C TRP A 256 9.21 27.94 3.47
N CYS A 257 7.96 27.63 3.18
CA CYS A 257 7.47 27.61 1.81
C CYS A 257 6.84 28.97 1.43
N PRO A 258 7.45 29.76 0.54
CA PRO A 258 6.95 31.12 0.21
C PRO A 258 5.58 31.09 -0.49
N ARG A 259 5.26 30.02 -1.21
CA ARG A 259 3.98 29.86 -1.90
C ARG A 259 2.85 29.42 -0.95
N CYS A 260 3.13 28.42 -0.09
CA CYS A 260 2.17 27.98 0.92
C CYS A 260 2.07 28.94 2.09
N GLN A 261 3.05 29.85 2.26
CA GLN A 261 3.20 30.81 3.36
C GLN A 261 3.10 30.13 4.73
N THR A 262 3.86 29.05 4.91
CA THR A 262 3.89 28.29 6.16
C THR A 262 5.23 27.57 6.33
N ALA A 263 5.60 27.35 7.59
CA ALA A 263 6.67 26.42 7.94
C ALA A 263 6.29 25.01 7.53
N ILE A 264 7.27 24.25 7.05
CA ILE A 264 7.16 22.82 6.73
C ILE A 264 8.27 22.06 7.46
N SER A 265 8.04 20.78 7.75
CA SER A 265 9.06 19.94 8.39
C SER A 265 10.17 19.55 7.42
N ASP A 266 11.34 19.13 7.94
CA ASP A 266 12.47 18.67 7.12
C ASP A 266 12.08 17.50 6.21
N LEU A 267 11.24 16.60 6.71
CA LEU A 267 10.72 15.46 5.95
C LEU A 267 9.77 15.85 4.79
N GLU A 268 9.24 17.10 4.79
CA GLU A 268 8.39 17.64 3.73
C GLU A 268 9.19 18.40 2.67
N VAL A 269 10.53 18.48 2.81
CA VAL A 269 11.45 19.06 1.82
C VAL A 269 12.02 17.95 0.95
N VAL A 270 11.85 18.07 -0.36
CA VAL A 270 12.45 17.17 -1.35
C VAL A 270 13.65 17.86 -1.96
N TYR A 271 14.81 17.24 -1.91
CA TYR A 271 16.04 17.77 -2.45
C TYR A 271 16.28 17.23 -3.86
N ASP A 272 16.45 18.14 -4.81
CA ASP A 272 16.79 17.80 -6.19
C ASP A 272 18.14 18.46 -6.57
N GLU A 273 18.90 17.76 -7.40
CA GLU A 273 20.19 18.24 -7.89
C GLU A 273 20.00 19.26 -9.02
N HIS A 274 20.54 20.47 -8.85
CA HIS A 274 20.47 21.55 -9.82
C HIS A 274 21.86 22.07 -10.21
N LYS A 275 22.03 22.40 -11.48
CA LYS A 275 23.20 23.15 -11.94
C LYS A 275 23.01 24.62 -11.57
N GLY A 276 23.95 25.18 -10.87
CA GLY A 276 23.97 26.57 -10.43
C GLY A 276 25.38 27.10 -10.41
N HIS A 277 25.60 28.15 -9.64
CA HIS A 277 26.88 28.83 -9.56
C HIS A 277 27.30 29.05 -8.11
N LEU A 278 28.58 29.18 -7.93
CA LEU A 278 29.22 29.64 -6.71
C LEU A 278 29.85 31.00 -7.04
N TRP A 279 29.32 32.07 -6.44
CA TRP A 279 29.79 33.45 -6.66
C TRP A 279 30.84 33.78 -5.61
N GLU A 280 32.02 34.27 -6.07
CA GLU A 280 33.08 34.74 -5.23
C GLU A 280 33.00 36.26 -5.09
N ILE A 281 32.78 36.75 -3.88
CA ILE A 281 32.53 38.17 -3.57
C ILE A 281 33.62 38.68 -2.65
N ARG A 282 34.14 39.87 -2.97
CA ARG A 282 35.19 40.57 -2.25
C ARG A 282 34.60 41.49 -1.19
N TYR A 283 34.97 41.29 0.06
CA TYR A 283 34.60 42.15 1.18
C TYR A 283 35.82 43.02 1.55
N PRO A 284 35.73 44.36 1.40
CA PRO A 284 36.85 45.24 1.74
C PRO A 284 37.24 45.17 3.21
N VAL A 285 38.53 45.09 3.50
CA VAL A 285 39.05 45.12 4.85
C VAL A 285 39.15 46.57 5.35
N ILE A 286 38.62 46.81 6.54
CA ILE A 286 38.65 48.15 7.18
C ILE A 286 39.89 48.28 8.03
N GLY A 287 40.62 49.37 7.81
CA GLY A 287 41.78 49.71 8.63
C GLY A 287 41.39 50.34 9.98
N ASP A 288 42.35 50.52 10.85
CA ASP A 288 42.15 51.14 12.17
C ASP A 288 41.70 52.60 12.10
N ASP A 289 41.82 53.24 10.94
CA ASP A 289 41.35 54.60 10.66
C ASP A 289 39.89 54.62 10.13
N GLY A 290 39.21 53.49 10.05
CA GLY A 290 37.83 53.35 9.57
C GLY A 290 37.70 53.38 8.06
N LYS A 291 38.82 53.40 7.29
CA LYS A 291 38.82 53.40 5.83
C LYS A 291 39.15 52.01 5.26
N ASP A 292 38.76 51.79 4.03
CA ASP A 292 39.10 50.58 3.29
C ASP A 292 40.61 50.53 3.03
N THR A 293 41.27 49.43 3.38
CA THR A 293 42.72 49.27 3.25
C THR A 293 43.17 48.99 1.82
N GLY A 294 42.22 48.65 0.92
CA GLY A 294 42.52 48.14 -0.40
C GLY A 294 42.67 46.61 -0.44
N GLU A 295 42.71 45.97 0.71
CA GLU A 295 42.70 44.51 0.87
C GLU A 295 41.26 43.99 0.88
N PHE A 296 41.06 42.71 0.47
CA PHE A 296 39.74 42.07 0.40
C PHE A 296 39.79 40.66 1.01
N LEU A 297 38.80 40.36 1.82
CA LEU A 297 38.49 38.97 2.14
C LEU A 297 37.45 38.46 1.16
N THR A 298 37.77 37.40 0.43
CA THR A 298 36.83 36.84 -0.58
C THR A 298 36.04 35.69 0.01
N VAL A 299 34.73 35.79 -0.06
CA VAL A 299 33.79 34.73 0.32
C VAL A 299 33.18 34.08 -0.90
N ALA A 300 32.75 32.81 -0.80
CA ALA A 300 32.05 32.10 -1.87
C ALA A 300 30.64 31.72 -1.41
N THR A 301 29.62 32.06 -2.23
CA THR A 301 28.24 31.78 -1.86
C THR A 301 27.42 31.28 -3.06
N THR A 302 26.45 30.41 -2.81
CA THR A 302 25.43 29.98 -3.77
C THR A 302 24.19 30.87 -3.73
N ARG A 303 24.12 31.82 -2.76
CA ARG A 303 22.94 32.67 -2.50
C ARG A 303 23.33 34.15 -2.31
N PRO A 304 23.74 34.86 -3.37
CA PRO A 304 24.14 36.28 -3.28
C PRO A 304 23.09 37.18 -2.63
N GLU A 305 21.79 36.91 -2.87
CA GLU A 305 20.68 37.68 -2.34
C GLU A 305 20.62 37.74 -0.80
N THR A 306 21.13 36.69 -0.09
CA THR A 306 21.14 36.66 1.37
C THR A 306 22.30 37.46 1.98
N MET A 307 23.31 37.82 1.16
CA MET A 307 24.47 38.62 1.57
C MET A 307 24.05 39.93 2.26
N LEU A 308 22.94 40.55 1.84
CA LEU A 308 22.42 41.75 2.45
C LEU A 308 22.15 41.61 3.96
N GLY A 309 22.01 40.39 4.47
CA GLY A 309 21.82 40.05 5.89
C GLY A 309 23.05 39.55 6.61
N ASP A 310 24.24 39.58 5.99
CA ASP A 310 25.46 39.10 6.62
C ASP A 310 25.84 39.94 7.85
N VAL A 311 26.31 39.29 8.89
CA VAL A 311 26.63 39.89 10.16
C VAL A 311 28.09 39.60 10.62
N ALA A 312 28.76 38.67 9.93
CA ALA A 312 30.18 38.36 10.16
C ALA A 312 30.73 37.60 8.93
N VAL A 313 32.01 37.43 8.84
CA VAL A 313 32.70 36.41 8.04
C VAL A 313 33.49 35.52 8.97
N ALA A 314 33.28 34.20 8.90
CA ALA A 314 33.99 33.20 9.69
C ALA A 314 35.16 32.62 8.91
N ILE A 315 36.29 32.43 9.58
CA ILE A 315 37.53 31.79 9.10
C ILE A 315 37.98 30.74 10.12
N HIS A 316 38.71 29.74 9.66
CA HIS A 316 39.29 28.77 10.59
C HIS A 316 40.45 29.40 11.37
N PRO A 317 40.57 29.18 12.70
CA PRO A 317 41.65 29.82 13.51
C PRO A 317 43.05 29.45 13.04
N ASP A 318 43.26 28.24 12.49
CA ASP A 318 44.55 27.71 12.02
C ASP A 318 44.75 27.88 10.50
N ASP A 319 44.00 28.78 9.84
CA ASP A 319 44.21 29.06 8.42
C ASP A 319 45.23 30.18 8.25
N ASP A 320 46.45 29.80 7.91
CA ASP A 320 47.59 30.69 7.76
C ASP A 320 47.36 31.82 6.71
N ARG A 321 46.44 31.58 5.77
CA ARG A 321 46.11 32.58 4.74
C ARG A 321 45.44 33.82 5.31
N TYR A 322 44.79 33.70 6.49
CA TYR A 322 43.92 34.74 7.06
C TYR A 322 44.31 35.14 8.47
N THR A 323 45.44 34.71 9.01
CA THR A 323 45.91 35.05 10.38
C THR A 323 45.99 36.55 10.58
N HIS A 324 46.39 37.31 9.58
CA HIS A 324 46.50 38.79 9.62
C HIS A 324 45.15 39.51 9.64
N LEU A 325 44.06 38.77 9.36
CA LEU A 325 42.69 39.29 9.40
C LEU A 325 41.97 39.00 10.72
N HIS A 326 42.60 38.31 11.66
CA HIS A 326 41.99 38.04 12.96
C HIS A 326 41.61 39.38 13.64
N ALA A 327 40.35 39.44 14.15
CA ALA A 327 39.77 40.62 14.79
C ALA A 327 39.63 41.88 13.90
N LYS A 328 39.80 41.79 12.59
CA LYS A 328 39.55 42.89 11.67
C LYS A 328 38.06 43.04 11.37
N MET A 329 37.70 44.22 10.91
CA MET A 329 36.35 44.53 10.41
C MET A 329 36.36 44.56 8.89
N LEU A 330 35.23 44.17 8.32
CA LEU A 330 34.99 44.17 6.89
C LEU A 330 33.83 45.09 6.56
N ARG A 331 33.86 45.71 5.39
CA ARG A 331 32.72 46.47 4.85
C ARG A 331 31.85 45.55 4.00
N LEU A 332 30.62 45.37 4.46
CA LEU A 332 29.66 44.55 3.70
C LEU A 332 29.28 45.24 2.38
N PRO A 333 29.56 44.65 1.23
CA PRO A 333 29.21 45.24 -0.07
C PRO A 333 27.73 45.67 -0.16
N LEU A 334 27.46 46.71 -0.92
CA LEU A 334 26.14 47.24 -1.25
C LEU A 334 25.31 47.79 -0.08
N THR A 335 25.67 47.53 1.16
CA THR A 335 24.99 48.02 2.38
C THR A 335 25.81 49.04 3.18
N ASN A 336 27.14 49.08 3.01
CA ASN A 336 28.13 49.82 3.78
C ASN A 336 28.15 49.48 5.29
N ARG A 337 27.53 48.36 5.72
CA ARG A 337 27.57 47.91 7.11
C ARG A 337 28.92 47.31 7.43
N GLU A 338 29.42 47.56 8.64
CA GLU A 338 30.66 47.00 9.12
C GLU A 338 30.39 45.70 9.89
N ILE A 339 31.11 44.63 9.55
CA ILE A 339 30.94 43.29 10.11
C ILE A 339 32.28 42.70 10.54
N PRO A 340 32.37 41.95 11.67
CA PRO A 340 33.61 41.39 12.14
C PRO A 340 34.05 40.14 11.39
N VAL A 341 35.35 39.88 11.38
CA VAL A 341 35.93 38.58 11.10
C VAL A 341 35.90 37.78 12.41
N ILE A 342 35.30 36.58 12.39
CA ILE A 342 35.23 35.66 13.54
C ILE A 342 35.98 34.37 13.28
N LEU A 343 36.42 33.69 14.34
CA LEU A 343 37.21 32.45 14.29
C LEU A 343 36.32 31.29 14.75
N ASP A 344 36.17 30.27 13.90
CA ASP A 344 35.40 29.08 14.25
C ASP A 344 35.95 27.83 13.58
N GLU A 345 36.19 26.75 14.36
CA GLU A 345 36.76 25.48 13.89
C GLU A 345 35.82 24.73 12.91
N TRP A 346 34.56 25.11 12.87
CA TRP A 346 33.58 24.53 11.93
C TRP A 346 33.90 24.88 10.46
N VAL A 347 34.63 25.97 10.21
CA VAL A 347 34.94 26.42 8.84
C VAL A 347 35.94 25.47 8.20
N SER A 348 35.59 24.93 7.02
CA SER A 348 36.49 24.09 6.22
C SER A 348 37.50 24.97 5.46
N ARG A 349 38.79 24.74 5.71
CA ARG A 349 39.89 25.45 5.02
C ARG A 349 39.96 25.13 3.52
N ASP A 350 39.50 23.95 3.12
CA ASP A 350 39.64 23.43 1.76
C ASP A 350 38.40 23.65 0.88
N PHE A 351 37.30 24.17 1.46
CA PHE A 351 36.08 24.40 0.70
C PHE A 351 35.95 25.89 0.30
N GLY A 352 35.67 26.14 -0.98
CA GLY A 352 35.51 27.48 -1.50
C GLY A 352 36.78 28.34 -1.36
N THR A 353 36.66 29.44 -0.64
CA THR A 353 37.77 30.32 -0.32
C THR A 353 38.39 30.04 1.08
N GLY A 354 37.77 29.18 1.88
CA GLY A 354 38.12 29.01 3.30
C GLY A 354 37.55 30.10 4.20
N ALA A 355 36.78 31.04 3.66
CA ALA A 355 36.07 32.08 4.39
C ALA A 355 34.58 31.95 4.12
N VAL A 356 33.78 31.93 5.17
CA VAL A 356 32.32 31.72 5.09
C VAL A 356 31.59 32.97 5.56
N LYS A 357 30.72 33.53 4.72
CA LYS A 357 29.80 34.59 5.15
C LYS A 357 28.80 34.05 6.17
N VAL A 358 28.41 34.80 7.14
CA VAL A 358 27.51 34.37 8.23
C VAL A 358 26.21 35.16 8.17
N THR A 359 25.10 34.47 7.78
CA THR A 359 23.76 35.04 7.68
C THR A 359 22.79 34.26 8.56
N PRO A 360 22.76 34.47 9.88
CA PRO A 360 22.01 33.63 10.82
C PRO A 360 20.50 33.54 10.59
N ALA A 361 19.91 34.47 9.84
CA ALA A 361 18.48 34.48 9.54
C ALA A 361 18.10 33.63 8.31
N HIS A 362 19.07 33.13 7.51
CA HIS A 362 18.84 32.51 6.22
C HIS A 362 19.60 31.18 5.97
N ASP A 363 20.36 30.70 6.95
CA ASP A 363 21.05 29.40 6.89
C ASP A 363 21.11 28.75 8.28
N PRO A 364 20.79 27.45 8.40
CA PRO A 364 20.80 26.75 9.70
C PRO A 364 22.20 26.67 10.34
N ASN A 365 23.28 26.50 9.56
CA ASN A 365 24.62 26.44 10.05
C ASN A 365 25.08 27.82 10.52
N ASP A 366 24.75 28.85 9.73
CA ASP A 366 25.04 30.25 10.09
C ASP A 366 24.27 30.67 11.34
N PHE A 367 23.04 30.15 11.56
CA PHE A 367 22.25 30.38 12.77
C PHE A 367 22.95 29.78 14.01
N ALA A 368 23.44 28.54 13.91
CA ALA A 368 24.18 27.88 15.00
C ALA A 368 25.50 28.63 15.31
N LEU A 369 26.19 29.10 14.26
CA LEU A 369 27.36 29.89 14.33
C LEU A 369 27.07 31.26 15.03
N GLY A 370 25.95 31.89 14.60
CA GLY A 370 25.47 33.12 15.19
C GLY A 370 25.16 33.00 16.69
N GLN A 371 24.58 31.88 17.12
CA GLN A 371 24.33 31.59 18.54
C GLN A 371 25.65 31.42 19.34
N ARG A 372 26.63 30.66 18.80
CA ARG A 372 27.92 30.48 19.47
C ARG A 372 28.69 31.79 19.68
N HIS A 373 28.61 32.67 18.69
CA HIS A 373 29.31 33.96 18.70
C HIS A 373 28.45 35.15 19.12
N ASN A 374 27.20 34.89 19.58
CA ASN A 374 26.23 35.93 19.97
C ASN A 374 26.04 37.05 18.91
N LEU A 375 25.92 36.63 17.64
CA LEU A 375 25.76 37.57 16.54
C LEU A 375 24.25 37.91 16.33
N PRO A 376 23.96 39.14 15.83
CA PRO A 376 22.57 39.50 15.48
C PRO A 376 22.03 38.64 14.31
N SER A 377 20.72 38.53 14.20
CA SER A 377 20.06 37.85 13.08
C SER A 377 19.27 38.88 12.27
N ILE A 378 19.69 39.15 11.04
CA ILE A 378 19.07 40.10 10.14
C ILE A 378 18.32 39.35 9.05
N ASN A 379 16.97 39.34 9.12
CA ASN A 379 16.13 38.75 8.11
C ASN A 379 15.87 39.74 6.96
N VAL A 380 16.30 39.42 5.73
CA VAL A 380 16.17 40.27 4.55
C VAL A 380 15.03 39.87 3.62
N MET A 381 14.20 38.87 3.99
CA MET A 381 13.06 38.40 3.15
C MET A 381 11.76 38.38 3.93
N ASP A 382 10.66 38.71 3.27
CA ASP A 382 9.30 38.55 3.79
C ASP A 382 8.78 37.09 3.63
N GLU A 383 7.51 36.86 3.99
CA GLU A 383 6.86 35.54 3.92
C GLU A 383 6.67 35.03 2.48
N THR A 384 6.75 35.89 1.50
CA THR A 384 6.60 35.57 0.07
C THR A 384 7.96 35.44 -0.64
N ALA A 385 9.06 35.53 0.13
CA ALA A 385 10.46 35.55 -0.34
C ALA A 385 10.79 36.74 -1.26
N HIS A 386 10.16 37.87 -1.05
CA HIS A 386 10.60 39.16 -1.57
C HIS A 386 11.56 39.80 -0.59
N ILE A 387 12.52 40.56 -1.09
CA ILE A 387 13.43 41.31 -0.24
C ILE A 387 12.62 42.38 0.53
N ASN A 388 12.79 42.40 1.85
CA ASN A 388 12.13 43.38 2.71
C ASN A 388 12.92 44.69 2.84
N ALA A 389 12.49 45.59 3.72
CA ALA A 389 13.12 46.90 3.94
C ALA A 389 14.59 46.83 4.35
N GLU A 390 15.03 45.75 5.08
CA GLU A 390 16.40 45.52 5.49
C GLU A 390 17.35 45.32 4.29
N GLY A 391 16.83 44.91 3.14
CA GLY A 391 17.57 44.76 1.89
C GLY A 391 17.77 46.04 1.10
N GLY A 392 17.38 47.20 1.66
CA GLY A 392 17.68 48.54 1.12
C GLY A 392 17.18 48.77 -0.30
N ALA A 393 18.11 49.04 -1.22
CA ALA A 393 17.78 49.35 -2.64
C ALA A 393 17.10 48.17 -3.38
N TYR A 394 17.12 46.98 -2.85
CA TYR A 394 16.54 45.75 -3.41
C TYR A 394 15.15 45.40 -2.84
N ALA A 395 14.65 46.21 -1.91
CA ALA A 395 13.34 45.99 -1.27
C ALA A 395 12.20 45.86 -2.29
N GLY A 396 11.30 44.88 -2.06
CA GLY A 396 10.17 44.58 -2.93
C GLY A 396 10.48 43.71 -4.15
N LEU A 397 11.74 43.36 -4.42
CA LEU A 397 12.13 42.44 -5.48
C LEU A 397 11.97 40.97 -5.06
N ASP A 398 11.48 40.13 -5.97
CA ASP A 398 11.58 38.68 -5.79
C ASP A 398 13.05 38.28 -5.60
N ARG A 399 13.31 37.29 -4.73
CA ARG A 399 14.67 36.82 -4.37
C ARG A 399 15.57 36.50 -5.55
N PHE A 400 15.03 35.90 -6.63
CA PHE A 400 15.86 35.57 -7.81
C PHE A 400 16.10 36.77 -8.71
N VAL A 401 15.16 37.70 -8.77
CA VAL A 401 15.35 38.98 -9.44
C VAL A 401 16.39 39.81 -8.68
N ALA A 402 16.30 39.85 -7.35
CA ALA A 402 17.27 40.52 -6.49
C ALA A 402 18.68 39.91 -6.64
N ARG A 403 18.77 38.55 -6.64
CA ARG A 403 20.05 37.84 -6.86
C ARG A 403 20.75 38.32 -8.13
N LYS A 404 20.03 38.37 -9.25
CA LYS A 404 20.57 38.81 -10.53
C LYS A 404 21.08 40.24 -10.44
N LYS A 405 20.27 41.15 -9.90
CA LYS A 405 20.64 42.56 -9.77
C LYS A 405 21.81 42.78 -8.84
N ILE A 406 21.87 42.08 -7.71
CA ILE A 406 23.01 42.13 -6.76
C ILE A 406 24.30 41.69 -7.44
N VAL A 407 24.28 40.64 -8.24
CA VAL A 407 25.46 40.18 -8.97
C VAL A 407 25.93 41.24 -10.00
N GLU A 408 25.00 41.84 -10.73
CA GLU A 408 25.28 42.94 -11.68
C GLU A 408 25.90 44.16 -10.97
N ASP A 409 25.36 44.55 -9.81
CA ASP A 409 25.84 45.69 -9.04
C ASP A 409 27.22 45.42 -8.39
N LEU A 410 27.48 44.18 -7.96
CA LEU A 410 28.81 43.75 -7.46
C LEU A 410 29.86 43.74 -8.57
N GLU A 411 29.50 43.33 -9.76
CA GLU A 411 30.38 43.36 -10.94
C GLU A 411 30.72 44.81 -11.31
N ALA A 412 29.69 45.70 -11.37
CA ALA A 412 29.87 47.11 -11.65
C ALA A 412 30.81 47.83 -10.63
N GLN A 413 30.83 47.39 -9.37
CA GLN A 413 31.69 47.90 -8.31
C GLN A 413 33.06 47.22 -8.25
N GLY A 414 33.34 46.19 -9.09
CA GLY A 414 34.56 45.40 -9.07
C GLY A 414 34.69 44.48 -7.86
N LEU A 415 33.58 44.22 -7.17
CA LEU A 415 33.53 43.39 -5.96
C LEU A 415 33.16 41.92 -6.28
N LEU A 416 32.81 41.60 -7.49
CA LEU A 416 32.65 40.21 -7.95
C LEU A 416 34.02 39.65 -8.38
N ALA A 417 34.57 38.70 -7.63
CA ALA A 417 35.89 38.13 -7.92
C ALA A 417 35.81 37.01 -8.99
N GLY A 418 34.69 36.27 -9.07
CA GLY A 418 34.52 35.23 -10.04
C GLY A 418 33.16 34.52 -9.90
N ILE A 419 32.84 33.71 -10.92
CA ILE A 419 31.66 32.84 -10.92
C ILE A 419 32.15 31.45 -11.34
N LYS A 420 31.86 30.43 -10.54
CA LYS A 420 32.23 29.04 -10.82
C LYS A 420 30.95 28.19 -10.95
N ASP A 421 30.93 27.32 -11.95
CA ASP A 421 29.84 26.34 -12.04
C ASP A 421 29.86 25.41 -10.82
N HIS A 422 28.71 25.19 -10.24
CA HIS A 422 28.54 24.38 -9.04
C HIS A 422 27.23 23.63 -9.06
N THR A 423 27.25 22.34 -8.65
CA THR A 423 26.06 21.54 -8.51
C THR A 423 25.52 21.68 -7.09
N LEU A 424 24.24 21.98 -6.97
CA LEU A 424 23.53 22.29 -5.73
C LEU A 424 22.41 21.29 -5.48
N ASN A 425 22.26 20.87 -4.24
CA ASN A 425 21.03 20.22 -3.79
C ASN A 425 20.05 21.29 -3.28
N ILE A 426 18.96 21.51 -4.04
CA ILE A 426 17.98 22.54 -3.70
C ILE A 426 16.72 21.89 -3.13
N GLY A 427 16.32 22.33 -1.95
CA GLY A 427 15.12 21.87 -1.26
C GLY A 427 13.85 22.45 -1.87
N HIS A 428 12.89 21.58 -2.21
CA HIS A 428 11.56 21.93 -2.72
C HIS A 428 10.47 21.48 -1.77
N CYS A 429 9.44 22.29 -1.62
CA CYS A 429 8.23 21.89 -0.90
C CYS A 429 7.60 20.66 -1.58
N SER A 430 7.43 19.56 -0.84
CA SER A 430 6.84 18.31 -1.37
C SER A 430 5.45 18.52 -1.98
N ARG A 431 4.69 19.53 -1.51
CA ARG A 431 3.31 19.81 -1.90
C ARG A 431 3.20 20.70 -3.14
N CYS A 432 3.87 21.85 -3.16
CA CYS A 432 3.71 22.84 -4.23
C CYS A 432 4.92 22.93 -5.17
N LYS A 433 6.02 22.21 -4.89
CA LYS A 433 7.26 22.17 -5.67
C LYS A 433 8.03 23.50 -5.74
N THR A 434 7.65 24.49 -4.94
CA THR A 434 8.39 25.75 -4.81
C THR A 434 9.68 25.52 -4.00
N ILE A 435 10.77 26.20 -4.38
CA ILE A 435 12.02 26.20 -3.63
C ILE A 435 11.76 26.78 -2.23
N VAL A 436 12.18 26.04 -1.23
CA VAL A 436 12.02 26.35 0.20
C VAL A 436 13.06 27.41 0.61
N GLU A 437 12.70 28.30 1.53
CA GLU A 437 13.60 29.25 2.17
C GLU A 437 13.88 28.86 3.64
N PRO A 438 15.12 28.62 4.02
CA PRO A 438 15.50 28.68 5.43
C PRO A 438 15.23 30.10 5.95
N ARG A 439 14.35 30.24 6.94
CA ARG A 439 13.91 31.54 7.44
C ARG A 439 13.81 31.54 8.96
N LEU A 440 14.38 32.56 9.59
CA LEU A 440 14.17 32.78 11.00
C LEU A 440 12.70 33.12 11.28
N SER A 441 12.02 32.32 12.08
CA SER A 441 10.62 32.49 12.39
C SER A 441 10.31 32.13 13.84
N LEU A 442 9.37 32.88 14.44
CA LEU A 442 8.88 32.59 15.78
C LEU A 442 7.79 31.52 15.70
N GLN A 443 8.10 30.33 16.17
CA GLN A 443 7.26 29.13 16.04
C GLN A 443 7.06 28.43 17.39
N TRP A 444 6.11 27.48 17.43
CA TRP A 444 5.89 26.59 18.56
C TRP A 444 6.65 25.27 18.33
N PHE A 445 7.36 24.80 19.35
CA PHE A 445 8.19 23.60 19.31
C PHE A 445 7.87 22.65 20.45
N VAL A 446 8.06 21.36 20.19
CA VAL A 446 8.15 20.30 21.21
C VAL A 446 9.62 19.98 21.44
N LYS A 447 10.09 20.06 22.70
CA LYS A 447 11.37 19.46 23.14
C LYS A 447 11.23 17.95 23.02
N ILE A 448 11.76 17.42 21.95
CA ILE A 448 11.40 16.06 21.50
C ILE A 448 12.16 14.96 22.24
N GLN A 449 13.37 15.24 22.75
CA GLN A 449 14.27 14.24 23.30
C GLN A 449 13.65 13.37 24.41
N PRO A 450 12.93 13.90 25.42
CA PRO A 450 12.31 13.06 26.46
C PRO A 450 11.26 12.09 25.92
N LEU A 451 10.55 12.46 24.85
CA LEU A 451 9.56 11.60 24.18
C LEU A 451 10.29 10.55 23.32
N ALA A 452 11.35 10.96 22.63
CA ALA A 452 12.17 10.08 21.80
C ALA A 452 12.87 8.99 22.63
N ASP A 453 13.37 9.32 23.79
CA ASP A 453 14.03 8.34 24.68
C ASP A 453 13.09 7.19 25.09
N LYS A 454 11.82 7.51 25.44
CA LYS A 454 10.80 6.49 25.70
C LYS A 454 10.47 5.66 24.47
N ALA A 455 10.37 6.30 23.30
CA ALA A 455 10.06 5.63 22.05
C ALA A 455 11.20 4.71 21.60
N ILE A 456 12.45 5.10 21.79
CA ILE A 456 13.64 4.27 21.56
C ILE A 456 13.62 3.06 22.50
N ALA A 457 13.35 3.28 23.79
CA ALA A 457 13.29 2.22 24.80
C ALA A 457 12.19 1.19 24.48
N ALA A 458 11.06 1.60 23.90
CA ALA A 458 9.97 0.69 23.53
C ALA A 458 10.33 -0.28 22.39
N VAL A 459 11.26 0.12 21.50
CA VAL A 459 11.69 -0.71 20.35
C VAL A 459 12.94 -1.51 20.65
N ARG A 460 13.81 -1.02 21.55
CA ARG A 460 14.99 -1.78 22.00
C ARG A 460 14.60 -2.95 22.90
N PRO A 461 15.37 -4.05 22.87
CA PRO A 461 15.16 -5.15 23.79
C PRO A 461 15.44 -4.71 25.25
N ASP A 462 14.61 -5.17 26.18
CA ASP A 462 14.82 -5.03 27.63
C ASP A 462 15.91 -5.97 28.15
N ALA A 463 16.07 -6.05 29.47
CA ALA A 463 17.08 -6.90 30.11
C ALA A 463 16.86 -8.40 29.85
N GLU A 464 15.61 -8.82 29.58
CA GLU A 464 15.21 -10.16 29.25
C GLU A 464 15.24 -10.43 27.73
N GLY A 465 15.65 -9.47 26.91
CA GLY A 465 15.70 -9.56 25.45
C GLY A 465 14.35 -9.37 24.75
N LYS A 466 13.30 -8.92 25.48
CA LYS A 466 11.97 -8.68 24.94
C LYS A 466 11.81 -7.24 24.48
N LYS A 467 11.08 -7.03 23.40
CA LYS A 467 10.72 -5.70 22.86
C LYS A 467 9.27 -5.41 23.19
N ALA A 468 8.96 -4.16 23.55
CA ALA A 468 7.58 -3.74 23.72
C ALA A 468 6.89 -3.52 22.37
N ILE A 469 7.66 -3.09 21.36
CA ILE A 469 7.22 -2.93 19.97
C ILE A 469 8.18 -3.67 19.04
N ARG A 470 7.64 -4.49 18.12
CA ARG A 470 8.37 -5.12 17.03
C ARG A 470 8.12 -4.37 15.73
N ILE A 471 9.15 -3.98 15.00
CA ILE A 471 9.03 -3.42 13.64
C ILE A 471 9.45 -4.50 12.64
N PHE A 472 8.57 -4.81 11.70
CA PHE A 472 8.80 -5.83 10.68
C PHE A 472 8.56 -5.22 9.27
N PRO A 473 9.41 -5.48 8.27
CA PRO A 473 10.71 -6.19 8.31
C PRO A 473 11.79 -5.51 9.18
N GLU A 474 12.66 -6.31 9.77
CA GLU A 474 13.66 -5.87 10.77
C GLU A 474 14.62 -4.77 10.28
N GLN A 475 14.85 -4.69 8.97
CA GLN A 475 15.67 -3.63 8.38
C GLN A 475 15.17 -2.22 8.72
N TYR A 476 13.87 -2.03 8.83
CA TYR A 476 13.25 -0.73 9.15
C TYR A 476 13.41 -0.34 10.62
N GLU A 477 13.61 -1.30 11.51
CA GLU A 477 13.92 -1.02 12.92
C GLU A 477 15.25 -0.29 13.07
N LYS A 478 16.27 -0.70 12.32
CA LYS A 478 17.59 -0.02 12.33
C LYS A 478 17.46 1.42 11.85
N VAL A 479 16.74 1.62 10.76
CA VAL A 479 16.51 2.96 10.20
C VAL A 479 15.70 3.83 11.15
N TYR A 480 14.68 3.27 11.83
CA TYR A 480 13.92 3.95 12.87
C TYR A 480 14.80 4.40 14.04
N LEU A 481 15.62 3.50 14.58
CA LEU A 481 16.49 3.80 15.73
C LEU A 481 17.58 4.83 15.39
N GLU A 482 18.14 4.80 14.18
CA GLU A 482 19.10 5.79 13.69
C GLU A 482 18.46 7.18 13.60
N TRP A 483 17.26 7.27 13.00
CA TRP A 483 16.53 8.53 12.87
C TRP A 483 16.14 9.10 14.24
N MET A 484 15.62 8.26 15.14
CA MET A 484 15.20 8.65 16.49
C MET A 484 16.38 9.12 17.35
N GLY A 485 17.57 8.55 17.13
CA GLY A 485 18.78 8.97 17.85
C GLY A 485 19.32 10.34 17.44
N ASN A 486 18.92 10.81 16.24
CA ASN A 486 19.34 12.11 15.69
C ASN A 486 18.18 13.10 15.54
N ILE A 487 17.08 12.88 16.26
CA ILE A 487 15.87 13.70 16.13
C ILE A 487 16.08 15.10 16.72
N HIS A 488 15.58 16.12 16.04
CA HIS A 488 15.59 17.51 16.51
C HIS A 488 14.22 17.95 17.03
N ASP A 489 14.19 19.05 17.78
CA ASP A 489 12.94 19.64 18.31
C ASP A 489 11.93 19.85 17.19
N TRP A 490 10.70 19.43 17.45
CA TRP A 490 9.66 19.38 16.44
C TRP A 490 8.88 20.69 16.37
N CYS A 491 8.98 21.42 15.26
CA CYS A 491 8.14 22.56 14.95
C CYS A 491 6.68 22.13 14.70
N ILE A 492 5.77 22.50 15.58
CA ILE A 492 4.36 22.09 15.54
C ILE A 492 3.39 23.14 15.06
N SER A 493 3.80 24.40 14.83
CA SER A 493 2.92 25.45 14.31
C SER A 493 2.93 25.54 12.79
N ARG A 494 1.77 25.79 12.20
CA ARG A 494 1.55 26.01 10.76
C ARG A 494 0.69 27.24 10.55
N GLN A 495 1.06 28.11 9.61
CA GLN A 495 0.37 29.35 9.27
C GLN A 495 -0.78 29.08 8.29
N LEU A 496 -1.60 28.08 8.65
CA LEU A 496 -2.78 27.66 7.90
C LEU A 496 -4.06 28.14 8.58
N TRP A 497 -5.17 28.08 7.87
CA TRP A 497 -6.50 28.30 8.43
C TRP A 497 -7.24 27.02 8.76
N TRP A 498 -6.90 25.93 8.05
CA TRP A 498 -7.49 24.60 8.20
C TRP A 498 -6.62 23.71 9.09
N GLY A 499 -7.17 23.29 10.23
CA GLY A 499 -6.52 22.44 11.24
C GLY A 499 -6.91 22.83 12.67
N HIS A 500 -6.34 22.14 13.64
CA HIS A 500 -6.54 22.42 15.07
C HIS A 500 -5.83 23.71 15.46
N ARG A 501 -6.57 24.76 15.84
CA ARG A 501 -5.98 26.01 16.33
C ARG A 501 -5.20 25.79 17.61
N ILE A 502 -4.03 26.42 17.69
CA ILE A 502 -3.21 26.38 18.89
C ILE A 502 -3.97 26.99 20.06
N PRO A 503 -4.10 26.28 21.22
CA PRO A 503 -4.88 26.75 22.36
C PRO A 503 -4.09 27.71 23.25
N ALA A 504 -3.60 28.81 22.66
CA ALA A 504 -2.81 29.83 23.31
C ALA A 504 -3.34 31.22 22.94
N TRP A 505 -3.41 32.14 23.91
CA TRP A 505 -3.92 33.50 23.75
C TRP A 505 -2.88 34.52 24.19
N SER A 506 -2.55 35.46 23.32
CA SER A 506 -1.69 36.61 23.65
C SER A 506 -2.48 37.69 24.32
N CYS A 507 -1.93 38.31 25.37
CA CYS A 507 -2.51 39.45 26.08
C CYS A 507 -1.94 40.77 25.55
N ALA A 508 -2.80 41.67 25.10
CA ALA A 508 -2.39 42.99 24.63
C ALA A 508 -1.86 43.91 25.75
N VAL A 509 -2.11 43.58 27.02
CA VAL A 509 -1.71 44.43 28.17
C VAL A 509 -0.39 43.99 28.79
N CYS A 510 -0.22 42.70 29.11
CA CYS A 510 1.01 42.20 29.75
C CYS A 510 1.93 41.46 28.82
N HIS A 511 1.56 41.28 27.54
CA HIS A 511 2.30 40.59 26.50
C HIS A 511 2.67 39.12 26.81
N LYS A 512 2.00 38.52 27.82
CA LYS A 512 2.18 37.09 28.15
C LYS A 512 1.16 36.22 27.45
N MET A 513 1.48 34.95 27.29
CA MET A 513 0.59 33.93 26.67
C MET A 513 -0.18 33.19 27.75
N THR A 514 -1.49 33.03 27.55
CA THR A 514 -2.36 32.13 28.32
C THR A 514 -2.56 30.87 27.49
N VAL A 515 -2.19 29.70 28.03
CA VAL A 515 -2.45 28.39 27.40
C VAL A 515 -3.52 27.70 28.22
N ALA A 516 -4.61 27.24 27.58
CA ALA A 516 -5.78 26.76 28.31
C ALA A 516 -6.50 25.61 27.57
N ARG A 517 -7.13 24.72 28.37
CA ARG A 517 -7.95 23.59 27.89
C ARG A 517 -9.27 24.06 27.30
N GLU A 518 -9.84 25.13 27.85
CA GLU A 518 -11.03 25.80 27.38
C GLU A 518 -10.70 27.22 26.92
N ASP A 519 -11.57 27.84 26.14
CA ASP A 519 -11.35 29.20 25.66
C ASP A 519 -11.46 30.20 26.82
N PRO A 520 -10.35 30.87 27.22
CA PRO A 520 -10.36 31.77 28.36
C PRO A 520 -11.08 33.10 28.02
N SER A 521 -11.80 33.64 28.98
CA SER A 521 -12.40 34.98 28.85
C SER A 521 -11.44 36.10 29.22
N GLN A 522 -10.35 35.80 29.94
CA GLN A 522 -9.37 36.77 30.43
C GLN A 522 -7.95 36.17 30.49
N CYS A 523 -6.95 37.03 30.50
CA CYS A 523 -5.55 36.69 30.66
C CYS A 523 -5.28 36.07 32.02
N ALA A 524 -4.70 34.86 32.07
CA ALA A 524 -4.32 34.17 33.32
C ALA A 524 -3.25 34.90 34.16
N HIS A 525 -2.54 35.87 33.57
CA HIS A 525 -1.44 36.57 34.23
C HIS A 525 -1.84 37.94 34.81
N CYS A 526 -2.77 38.68 34.17
CA CYS A 526 -3.12 40.03 34.59
C CYS A 526 -4.64 40.31 34.61
N GLY A 527 -5.48 39.31 34.32
CA GLY A 527 -6.95 39.44 34.36
C GLY A 527 -7.54 40.26 33.23
N SER A 528 -6.76 40.71 32.22
CA SER A 528 -7.28 41.52 31.11
C SER A 528 -8.11 40.68 30.13
N GLU A 529 -9.27 41.21 29.71
CA GLU A 529 -10.11 40.61 28.66
C GLU A 529 -9.54 40.83 27.25
N LYS A 530 -8.49 41.67 27.10
CA LYS A 530 -7.85 41.96 25.80
C LYS A 530 -6.87 40.84 25.44
N ILE A 531 -7.43 39.69 25.16
CA ILE A 531 -6.69 38.50 24.71
C ILE A 531 -7.06 38.12 23.28
N THR A 532 -6.11 37.62 22.53
CA THR A 532 -6.31 37.16 21.15
C THR A 532 -5.71 35.80 20.98
N GLN A 533 -6.49 34.82 20.49
CA GLN A 533 -6.03 33.48 20.24
C GLN A 533 -4.97 33.45 19.11
N GLU A 534 -3.97 32.60 19.26
CA GLU A 534 -2.99 32.29 18.22
C GLU A 534 -3.68 31.96 16.90
N THR A 535 -3.17 32.51 15.81
CA THR A 535 -3.74 32.32 14.47
C THR A 535 -3.30 31.01 13.82
N ASP A 536 -2.17 30.48 14.24
CA ASP A 536 -1.61 29.28 13.71
C ASP A 536 -2.39 28.04 14.14
N VAL A 537 -2.31 27.00 13.31
CA VAL A 537 -2.84 25.67 13.63
C VAL A 537 -1.67 24.70 13.91
N LEU A 538 -1.99 23.60 14.57
CA LEU A 538 -1.03 22.52 14.80
C LEU A 538 -0.72 21.75 13.52
N ASP A 539 0.47 21.21 13.45
CA ASP A 539 0.87 20.24 12.45
C ASP A 539 -0.10 19.06 12.43
N THR A 540 -0.52 18.60 11.25
CA THR A 540 -1.40 17.43 11.08
C THR A 540 -0.89 16.20 11.84
N TRP A 541 0.42 16.01 11.88
CA TRP A 541 1.05 14.88 12.57
C TRP A 541 0.92 14.93 14.09
N PHE A 542 0.59 16.09 14.68
CA PHE A 542 0.32 16.21 16.11
C PHE A 542 -1.01 15.54 16.49
N SER A 543 -2.06 15.75 15.70
CA SER A 543 -3.36 15.09 15.90
C SER A 543 -3.32 13.61 15.52
N SER A 544 -2.76 13.27 14.35
CA SER A 544 -2.69 11.88 13.90
C SER A 544 -1.74 11.02 14.74
N GLY A 545 -0.73 11.61 15.36
CA GLY A 545 0.13 10.93 16.35
C GLY A 545 -0.57 10.54 17.65
N LEU A 546 -1.70 11.19 17.97
CA LEU A 546 -2.51 10.89 19.16
C LEU A 546 -3.60 9.82 18.91
N LEU A 547 -3.81 9.40 17.66
CA LEU A 547 -4.90 8.47 17.31
C LEU A 547 -4.97 7.23 18.20
N PRO A 548 -3.87 6.52 18.51
CA PRO A 548 -3.95 5.30 19.30
C PRO A 548 -4.60 5.47 20.67
N VAL A 549 -4.46 6.64 21.29
CA VAL A 549 -5.07 6.92 22.60
C VAL A 549 -6.41 7.64 22.49
N SER A 550 -6.55 8.54 21.51
CA SER A 550 -7.72 9.41 21.38
C SER A 550 -8.96 8.65 20.88
N VAL A 551 -8.79 7.66 19.99
CA VAL A 551 -9.91 6.84 19.49
C VAL A 551 -10.57 6.02 20.59
N PHE A 552 -9.87 5.72 21.67
CA PHE A 552 -10.39 5.01 22.86
C PHE A 552 -10.77 5.95 24.01
N GLY A 553 -10.87 7.26 23.77
CA GLY A 553 -11.47 8.23 24.67
C GLY A 553 -10.49 9.03 25.52
N TRP A 554 -9.16 8.83 25.44
CA TRP A 554 -8.22 9.72 26.12
C TRP A 554 -8.44 11.19 25.66
N PRO A 555 -8.37 12.20 26.56
CA PRO A 555 -8.02 12.14 27.99
C PRO A 555 -9.18 11.77 28.92
N ASN A 556 -10.40 11.79 28.43
CA ASN A 556 -11.61 11.59 29.22
C ASN A 556 -11.96 10.10 29.35
N ILE A 557 -11.13 9.36 30.08
CA ILE A 557 -11.40 7.94 30.37
C ILE A 557 -12.47 7.87 31.45
N THR A 558 -13.73 7.68 31.03
CA THR A 558 -14.92 7.54 31.89
C THR A 558 -15.17 6.06 32.22
N ALA A 559 -16.10 5.79 33.14
CA ALA A 559 -16.52 4.41 33.41
C ALA A 559 -17.11 3.69 32.18
N GLU A 560 -17.64 4.47 31.22
CA GLU A 560 -18.27 3.94 30.00
C GLU A 560 -17.24 3.48 28.95
N ASN A 561 -16.18 4.26 28.75
CA ASN A 561 -15.15 3.95 27.74
C ASN A 561 -13.90 3.25 28.33
N ARG A 562 -13.81 3.12 29.64
CA ARG A 562 -12.70 2.47 30.33
C ARG A 562 -12.47 1.03 29.86
N ALA A 563 -13.55 0.28 29.71
CA ALA A 563 -13.48 -1.10 29.25
C ALA A 563 -12.97 -1.23 27.81
N ASP A 564 -13.31 -0.27 26.94
CA ASP A 564 -12.75 -0.18 25.58
C ASP A 564 -11.25 0.09 25.62
N PHE A 565 -10.81 1.10 26.38
CA PHE A 565 -9.40 1.42 26.51
C PHE A 565 -8.58 0.25 27.05
N ASP A 566 -9.04 -0.38 28.12
CA ASP A 566 -8.32 -1.51 28.75
C ASP A 566 -8.29 -2.78 27.89
N THR A 567 -9.30 -2.97 27.00
CA THR A 567 -9.36 -4.14 26.12
C THR A 567 -8.59 -3.92 24.82
N PHE A 568 -8.67 -2.72 24.22
CA PHE A 568 -8.19 -2.47 22.86
C PHE A 568 -6.90 -1.66 22.79
N TYR A 569 -6.41 -1.13 23.91
CA TYR A 569 -5.11 -0.46 24.02
C TYR A 569 -4.16 -1.25 24.94
N PRO A 570 -2.91 -1.50 24.51
CA PRO A 570 -2.30 -1.21 23.22
C PRO A 570 -2.95 -1.95 22.05
N THR A 571 -2.97 -1.34 20.85
CA THR A 571 -3.43 -2.05 19.67
C THR A 571 -2.47 -3.18 19.29
N SER A 572 -2.95 -4.18 18.55
CA SER A 572 -2.14 -5.37 18.23
C SER A 572 -1.14 -5.09 17.12
N LEU A 573 -1.61 -4.48 16.03
CA LEU A 573 -0.86 -4.32 14.82
C LEU A 573 -1.13 -2.94 14.17
N LEU A 574 -0.08 -2.31 13.67
CA LEU A 574 -0.15 -1.20 12.74
C LEU A 574 0.39 -1.65 11.38
N VAL A 575 -0.42 -1.56 10.33
CA VAL A 575 -0.02 -1.81 8.95
C VAL A 575 0.17 -0.46 8.27
N THR A 576 1.35 -0.20 7.69
CA THR A 576 1.64 1.11 7.08
C THR A 576 2.79 1.07 6.08
N GLY A 577 2.90 2.10 5.23
CA GLY A 577 4.02 2.27 4.31
C GLY A 577 5.27 2.88 4.97
N PHE A 578 6.43 2.57 4.39
CA PHE A 578 7.71 3.14 4.85
C PHE A 578 7.74 4.68 4.80
N ASP A 579 7.07 5.29 3.83
CA ASP A 579 7.10 6.73 3.58
C ASP A 579 6.47 7.57 4.71
N ILE A 580 5.72 6.96 5.64
CA ILE A 580 5.19 7.63 6.84
C ILE A 580 5.75 7.07 8.16
N LEU A 581 6.81 6.26 8.13
CA LEU A 581 7.47 5.72 9.32
C LEU A 581 7.89 6.83 10.29
N PHE A 582 8.54 7.87 9.79
CA PHE A 582 9.03 8.97 10.61
C PHE A 582 7.96 10.01 10.93
N PHE A 583 7.04 10.24 9.98
CA PHE A 583 5.97 11.20 10.15
C PHE A 583 4.90 10.74 11.13
N TRP A 584 4.49 9.48 11.04
CA TRP A 584 3.34 8.97 11.75
C TRP A 584 3.68 7.93 12.80
N VAL A 585 4.38 6.85 12.43
CA VAL A 585 4.69 5.75 13.36
C VAL A 585 5.53 6.26 14.53
N ALA A 586 6.62 6.98 14.26
CA ALA A 586 7.49 7.52 15.30
C ALA A 586 6.72 8.50 16.21
N ARG A 587 5.85 9.34 15.65
CA ARG A 587 5.02 10.29 16.42
C ARG A 587 4.01 9.56 17.30
N MET A 588 3.35 8.51 16.77
CA MET A 588 2.46 7.69 17.58
C MET A 588 3.17 6.98 18.73
N ILE A 589 4.37 6.44 18.49
CA ILE A 589 5.15 5.78 19.55
C ILE A 589 5.52 6.80 20.63
N MET A 590 6.04 7.98 20.26
CA MET A 590 6.39 9.04 21.20
C MET A 590 5.19 9.48 22.04
N LEU A 591 4.11 9.88 21.39
CA LEU A 591 2.93 10.42 22.07
C LEU A 591 2.14 9.34 22.83
N GLY A 592 2.03 8.13 22.28
CA GLY A 592 1.39 6.99 22.94
C GLY A 592 2.10 6.61 24.21
N CYS A 593 3.42 6.36 24.18
CA CYS A 593 4.22 6.04 25.37
C CYS A 593 4.21 7.18 26.41
N TRP A 594 4.04 8.42 25.98
CA TRP A 594 3.97 9.56 26.88
C TRP A 594 2.64 9.64 27.61
N PHE A 595 1.53 9.67 26.88
CA PHE A 595 0.21 9.96 27.43
C PHE A 595 -0.51 8.75 28.01
N ALA A 596 -0.34 7.56 27.43
CA ALA A 596 -0.94 6.35 28.00
C ALA A 596 -0.32 5.97 29.35
N GLY A 597 0.95 6.31 29.60
CA GLY A 597 1.61 6.06 30.88
C GLY A 597 0.95 6.76 32.08
N ASP A 598 0.13 7.79 31.82
CA ASP A 598 -0.64 8.49 32.86
C ASP A 598 -2.02 7.89 33.11
N VAL A 599 -2.47 6.95 32.28
CA VAL A 599 -3.72 6.20 32.48
C VAL A 599 -3.40 4.98 33.32
N PRO A 600 -3.89 4.90 34.58
CA PRO A 600 -3.58 3.75 35.44
C PRO A 600 -4.12 2.44 34.86
N MET A 601 -3.53 1.32 35.23
CA MET A 601 -4.05 -0.01 34.94
C MET A 601 -5.42 -0.23 35.62
N PRO A 602 -6.23 -1.26 35.24
CA PRO A 602 -7.50 -1.58 35.90
C PRO A 602 -7.41 -1.80 37.38
N ASP A 603 -6.30 -2.29 37.89
CA ASP A 603 -6.02 -2.50 39.31
C ASP A 603 -5.54 -1.25 40.05
N GLY A 604 -5.46 -0.10 39.35
CA GLY A 604 -4.99 1.17 39.89
C GLY A 604 -3.46 1.34 39.91
N THR A 605 -2.70 0.34 39.48
CA THR A 605 -1.23 0.44 39.39
C THR A 605 -0.80 1.34 38.24
N LYS A 606 0.44 1.83 38.29
CA LYS A 606 1.01 2.64 37.20
C LYS A 606 1.25 1.75 35.97
N ARG A 607 0.87 2.24 34.80
CA ARG A 607 1.12 1.58 33.53
C ARG A 607 2.62 1.62 33.20
N GLU A 608 3.22 0.46 32.99
CA GLU A 608 4.61 0.33 32.56
C GLU A 608 4.78 0.67 31.07
N LEU A 609 6.02 0.80 30.60
CA LEU A 609 6.31 1.14 29.19
C LEU A 609 5.67 0.12 28.23
N LYS A 610 5.80 -1.17 28.51
CA LYS A 610 5.21 -2.23 27.68
C LYS A 610 3.68 -2.15 27.55
N GLU A 611 2.99 -1.56 28.52
CA GLU A 611 1.54 -1.34 28.51
C GLU A 611 1.15 0.06 28.00
N SER A 612 2.14 0.94 27.85
CA SER A 612 1.96 2.32 27.39
C SER A 612 2.20 2.49 25.88
N VAL A 613 2.79 1.49 25.21
CA VAL A 613 3.04 1.55 23.76
C VAL A 613 1.73 1.64 22.97
N PRO A 614 1.69 2.36 21.83
CA PRO A 614 0.46 2.52 21.06
C PRO A 614 0.02 1.24 20.33
N PHE A 615 0.97 0.37 19.99
CA PHE A 615 0.78 -0.91 19.30
C PHE A 615 1.92 -1.87 19.65
N ARG A 616 1.66 -3.17 19.51
CA ARG A 616 2.64 -4.23 19.79
C ARG A 616 3.56 -4.49 18.60
N GLU A 617 3.03 -4.34 17.41
CA GLU A 617 3.76 -4.63 16.18
C GLU A 617 3.48 -3.58 15.10
N VAL A 618 4.50 -3.30 14.28
CA VAL A 618 4.42 -2.47 13.09
C VAL A 618 4.83 -3.30 11.88
N TYR A 619 3.92 -3.53 10.97
CA TYR A 619 4.19 -4.14 9.68
C TYR A 619 4.33 -3.04 8.61
N ILE A 620 5.54 -2.93 8.06
CA ILE A 620 5.83 -2.00 6.96
C ILE A 620 5.60 -2.72 5.63
N HIS A 621 4.49 -2.40 5.00
CA HIS A 621 4.12 -2.99 3.72
C HIS A 621 4.90 -2.39 2.55
N ALA A 622 4.87 -3.08 1.39
CA ALA A 622 5.46 -2.63 0.13
C ALA A 622 4.74 -1.41 -0.45
N LEU A 623 5.43 -0.64 -1.30
CA LEU A 623 4.79 0.42 -2.07
C LEU A 623 4.33 -0.10 -3.43
N VAL A 624 3.15 0.35 -3.87
CA VAL A 624 2.63 0.02 -5.19
C VAL A 624 3.16 1.01 -6.22
N ARG A 625 3.87 0.48 -7.22
CA ARG A 625 4.42 1.20 -8.37
C ARG A 625 3.68 0.80 -9.64
N ASP A 626 3.84 1.55 -10.71
CA ASP A 626 3.31 1.18 -12.02
C ASP A 626 4.07 -0.02 -12.63
N ALA A 627 3.63 -0.51 -13.79
CA ALA A 627 4.25 -1.63 -14.49
C ALA A 627 5.74 -1.43 -14.83
N ASN A 628 6.20 -0.19 -14.90
CA ASN A 628 7.58 0.19 -15.16
C ASN A 628 8.40 0.39 -13.87
N ARG A 629 7.82 0.07 -12.70
CA ARG A 629 8.38 0.29 -11.36
C ARG A 629 8.57 1.76 -11.00
N GLU A 630 7.87 2.70 -11.66
CA GLU A 630 7.88 4.10 -11.30
C GLU A 630 6.84 4.41 -10.22
N LYS A 631 7.14 5.40 -9.37
CA LYS A 631 6.18 5.88 -8.37
C LYS A 631 4.96 6.46 -9.09
N MET A 632 3.77 5.96 -8.74
CA MET A 632 2.51 6.50 -9.25
C MET A 632 2.29 7.92 -8.74
N SER A 633 1.96 8.85 -9.62
CA SER A 633 1.58 10.21 -9.25
C SER A 633 0.60 10.82 -10.25
N LYS A 634 -0.34 11.64 -9.77
CA LYS A 634 -1.31 12.35 -10.62
C LYS A 634 -0.63 13.29 -11.63
N THR A 635 0.55 13.80 -11.28
CA THR A 635 1.33 14.69 -12.16
C THR A 635 1.99 13.96 -13.32
N LYS A 636 2.33 12.67 -13.16
CA LYS A 636 2.84 11.80 -14.22
C LYS A 636 1.74 11.15 -15.06
N GLY A 637 0.49 11.18 -14.59
CA GLY A 637 -0.65 10.56 -15.26
C GLY A 637 -0.64 9.03 -15.24
N ASN A 638 0.17 8.40 -14.37
CA ASN A 638 0.32 6.94 -14.24
C ASN A 638 -0.42 6.38 -13.00
N VAL A 639 -1.32 7.17 -12.40
CA VAL A 639 -2.15 6.70 -11.27
C VAL A 639 -3.25 5.81 -11.79
N VAL A 640 -3.37 4.64 -11.20
CA VAL A 640 -4.46 3.69 -11.46
C VAL A 640 -5.54 3.89 -10.40
N ASP A 641 -6.77 4.19 -10.85
CA ASP A 641 -7.94 4.28 -9.97
C ASP A 641 -8.42 2.87 -9.63
N PRO A 642 -8.43 2.46 -8.34
CA PRO A 642 -8.85 1.11 -7.96
C PRO A 642 -10.31 0.81 -8.35
N ILE A 643 -11.19 1.81 -8.30
CA ILE A 643 -12.61 1.61 -8.63
C ILE A 643 -12.81 1.28 -10.11
N GLU A 644 -12.05 1.91 -11.01
CA GLU A 644 -12.11 1.59 -12.43
C GLU A 644 -11.62 0.16 -12.73
N ILE A 645 -10.55 -0.28 -12.06
CA ILE A 645 -10.05 -1.65 -12.20
C ILE A 645 -11.04 -2.67 -11.60
N VAL A 646 -11.61 -2.36 -10.44
CA VAL A 646 -12.63 -3.19 -9.80
C VAL A 646 -13.88 -3.34 -10.68
N LYS A 647 -14.37 -2.28 -11.31
CA LYS A 647 -15.49 -2.36 -12.26
C LYS A 647 -15.21 -3.30 -13.43
N GLN A 648 -13.97 -3.37 -13.90
CA GLN A 648 -13.58 -4.19 -15.03
C GLN A 648 -13.33 -5.66 -14.66
N TYR A 649 -12.69 -5.92 -13.52
CA TYR A 649 -12.18 -7.26 -13.16
C TYR A 649 -12.86 -7.87 -11.93
N GLY A 650 -13.56 -7.10 -11.13
CA GLY A 650 -14.10 -7.47 -9.81
C GLY A 650 -13.13 -7.19 -8.67
N THR A 651 -13.68 -6.92 -7.49
CA THR A 651 -12.91 -6.60 -6.27
C THR A 651 -12.02 -7.77 -5.84
N ASP A 652 -12.56 -8.98 -5.84
CA ASP A 652 -11.84 -10.19 -5.41
C ASP A 652 -10.61 -10.47 -6.29
N ALA A 653 -10.72 -10.29 -7.61
CA ALA A 653 -9.60 -10.48 -8.52
C ALA A 653 -8.48 -9.45 -8.26
N VAL A 654 -8.83 -8.19 -7.97
CA VAL A 654 -7.85 -7.15 -7.65
C VAL A 654 -7.20 -7.41 -6.29
N ARG A 655 -7.97 -7.77 -5.25
CA ARG A 655 -7.48 -8.13 -3.92
C ARG A 655 -6.49 -9.28 -3.99
N PHE A 656 -6.86 -10.35 -4.70
CA PHE A 656 -5.99 -11.52 -4.85
C PHE A 656 -4.71 -11.19 -5.66
N THR A 657 -4.80 -10.33 -6.68
CA THR A 657 -3.63 -9.83 -7.41
C THR A 657 -2.65 -9.14 -6.47
N LEU A 658 -3.15 -8.22 -5.65
CA LEU A 658 -2.34 -7.45 -4.71
C LEU A 658 -1.70 -8.37 -3.66
N ALA A 659 -2.50 -9.27 -3.06
CA ALA A 659 -2.02 -10.24 -2.08
C ALA A 659 -0.94 -11.18 -2.65
N SER A 660 -1.12 -11.67 -3.89
CA SER A 660 -0.14 -12.56 -4.55
C SER A 660 1.21 -11.91 -4.85
N MET A 661 1.29 -10.58 -4.75
CA MET A 661 2.51 -9.81 -4.97
C MET A 661 3.08 -9.22 -3.67
N ALA A 662 2.38 -9.38 -2.56
CA ALA A 662 2.68 -8.79 -1.27
C ALA A 662 3.81 -9.54 -0.55
N SER A 663 5.05 -9.31 -0.96
CA SER A 663 6.25 -9.84 -0.30
C SER A 663 6.85 -8.76 0.61
N PRO A 664 7.11 -9.04 1.90
CA PRO A 664 7.65 -8.05 2.83
C PRO A 664 8.92 -7.36 2.31
N GLY A 665 8.96 -6.04 2.40
CA GLY A 665 10.14 -5.24 2.04
C GLY A 665 10.42 -5.09 0.55
N THR A 666 9.54 -5.55 -0.35
CA THR A 666 9.74 -5.47 -1.81
C THR A 666 8.58 -4.72 -2.48
N ASP A 667 8.89 -3.60 -3.16
CA ASP A 667 7.89 -2.82 -3.88
C ASP A 667 7.21 -3.61 -5.01
N ILE A 668 5.91 -3.41 -5.14
CA ILE A 668 5.05 -4.09 -6.11
C ILE A 668 5.02 -3.33 -7.44
N ALA A 669 5.31 -4.00 -8.55
CA ALA A 669 5.02 -3.51 -9.88
C ALA A 669 3.62 -3.98 -10.32
N PHE A 670 2.59 -3.15 -10.13
CA PHE A 670 1.21 -3.52 -10.45
C PHE A 670 1.03 -3.72 -11.96
N ASN A 671 0.50 -4.89 -12.34
CA ASN A 671 0.27 -5.25 -13.74
C ASN A 671 -1.17 -5.77 -13.92
N ILE A 672 -1.94 -5.11 -14.77
CA ILE A 672 -3.35 -5.43 -15.08
C ILE A 672 -3.50 -6.84 -15.66
N ALA A 673 -2.54 -7.35 -16.45
CA ALA A 673 -2.60 -8.69 -17.01
C ALA A 673 -2.66 -9.81 -15.94
N ARG A 674 -2.07 -9.59 -14.76
CA ARG A 674 -2.22 -10.52 -13.63
C ARG A 674 -3.63 -10.52 -13.07
N THR A 675 -4.26 -9.35 -13.00
CA THR A 675 -5.65 -9.23 -12.52
C THR A 675 -6.63 -9.96 -13.44
N GLU A 676 -6.38 -9.93 -14.75
CA GLU A 676 -7.14 -10.74 -15.72
C GLU A 676 -7.00 -12.25 -15.44
N GLY A 677 -5.77 -12.71 -15.14
CA GLY A 677 -5.51 -14.10 -14.72
C GLY A 677 -6.30 -14.49 -13.47
N TYR A 678 -6.36 -13.63 -12.45
CA TYR A 678 -7.11 -13.92 -11.23
C TYR A 678 -8.63 -13.77 -11.39
N ARG A 679 -9.12 -12.99 -12.35
CA ARG A 679 -10.52 -13.06 -12.78
C ARG A 679 -10.84 -14.43 -13.39
N ALA A 680 -9.93 -14.98 -14.20
CA ALA A 680 -10.09 -16.34 -14.73
C ALA A 680 -10.07 -17.40 -13.60
N PHE A 681 -9.28 -17.20 -12.55
CA PHE A 681 -9.30 -18.03 -11.35
C PHE A 681 -10.65 -17.99 -10.63
N ALA A 682 -11.21 -16.81 -10.41
CA ALA A 682 -12.56 -16.66 -9.85
C ALA A 682 -13.62 -17.40 -10.69
N ASN A 683 -13.57 -17.25 -12.01
CA ASN A 683 -14.43 -18.00 -12.93
C ASN A 683 -14.23 -19.53 -12.85
N LYS A 684 -13.01 -20.00 -12.60
CA LYS A 684 -12.73 -21.44 -12.42
C LYS A 684 -13.42 -21.99 -11.17
N ILE A 685 -13.33 -21.25 -10.05
CA ILE A 685 -13.98 -21.59 -8.78
C ILE A 685 -15.50 -21.61 -8.96
N TRP A 686 -16.07 -20.58 -9.62
CA TRP A 686 -17.49 -20.48 -9.94
C TRP A 686 -18.00 -21.68 -10.73
N ASN A 687 -17.26 -22.09 -11.76
CA ASN A 687 -17.63 -23.25 -12.56
C ASN A 687 -17.46 -24.57 -11.81
N ALA A 688 -16.51 -24.68 -10.89
CA ALA A 688 -16.40 -25.82 -9.98
C ALA A 688 -17.63 -25.90 -9.06
N ALA A 689 -18.05 -24.77 -8.48
CA ALA A 689 -19.28 -24.68 -7.68
C ALA A 689 -20.51 -25.14 -8.47
N ARG A 690 -20.70 -24.63 -9.68
CA ARG A 690 -21.79 -25.05 -10.57
C ARG A 690 -21.79 -26.56 -10.84
N PHE A 691 -20.63 -27.12 -11.11
CA PHE A 691 -20.52 -28.57 -11.30
C PHE A 691 -20.91 -29.33 -10.04
N ILE A 692 -20.47 -28.91 -8.87
CA ILE A 692 -20.79 -29.53 -7.58
C ILE A 692 -22.30 -29.47 -7.34
N PHE A 693 -22.90 -28.29 -7.44
CA PHE A 693 -24.36 -28.10 -7.21
C PHE A 693 -25.23 -28.91 -8.18
N MET A 694 -24.85 -28.95 -9.46
CA MET A 694 -25.51 -29.78 -10.44
C MET A 694 -25.52 -31.28 -10.05
N ASN A 695 -24.47 -31.77 -9.42
CA ASN A 695 -24.39 -33.13 -8.93
C ASN A 695 -25.13 -33.33 -7.59
N VAL A 696 -25.21 -32.30 -6.76
CA VAL A 696 -26.08 -32.31 -5.55
C VAL A 696 -27.53 -32.42 -5.94
N ASP A 697 -28.00 -31.66 -6.92
CA ASP A 697 -29.38 -31.70 -7.42
C ASP A 697 -29.72 -33.08 -8.02
N ARG A 698 -28.83 -33.62 -8.85
CA ARG A 698 -28.98 -34.99 -9.40
C ARG A 698 -28.99 -36.08 -8.31
N ALA A 699 -28.21 -35.90 -7.23
CA ALA A 699 -28.20 -36.82 -6.11
C ALA A 699 -29.51 -36.76 -5.32
N ALA A 700 -30.09 -35.57 -5.18
CA ALA A 700 -31.37 -35.39 -4.52
C ALA A 700 -32.51 -36.11 -5.26
N GLU A 701 -32.49 -36.18 -6.62
CA GLU A 701 -33.47 -36.90 -7.44
C GLU A 701 -33.56 -38.42 -7.11
N ILE A 702 -32.46 -39.00 -6.60
CA ILE A 702 -32.34 -40.40 -6.19
C ILE A 702 -32.24 -40.59 -4.67
N ASP A 703 -32.68 -39.60 -3.90
CA ASP A 703 -32.69 -39.57 -2.46
C ASP A 703 -31.29 -39.78 -1.83
N ILE A 704 -30.29 -39.19 -2.41
CA ILE A 704 -28.96 -38.98 -1.79
C ILE A 704 -28.90 -37.54 -1.28
N LYS A 705 -28.84 -37.39 0.05
CA LYS A 705 -28.66 -36.09 0.72
C LYS A 705 -27.33 -36.04 1.41
N VAL A 706 -26.67 -34.90 1.33
CA VAL A 706 -25.49 -34.57 2.13
C VAL A 706 -26.00 -33.99 3.44
N ASP A 707 -25.47 -34.49 4.55
CA ASP A 707 -25.81 -33.98 5.87
C ASP A 707 -25.08 -32.61 6.08
N PRO A 708 -25.80 -31.49 6.25
CA PRO A 708 -25.16 -30.20 6.52
C PRO A 708 -24.30 -30.22 7.81
N ALA A 709 -24.56 -31.14 8.76
CA ALA A 709 -23.79 -31.21 10.00
C ALA A 709 -22.32 -31.63 9.79
N VAL A 710 -21.99 -32.29 8.66
CA VAL A 710 -20.59 -32.64 8.38
C VAL A 710 -19.83 -31.52 7.69
N LEU A 711 -20.54 -30.50 7.18
CA LEU A 711 -19.93 -29.32 6.58
C LEU A 711 -19.34 -28.44 7.71
N GLY A 712 -18.33 -27.65 7.37
CA GLY A 712 -17.66 -26.79 8.35
C GLY A 712 -16.58 -27.47 9.22
N ALA A 713 -16.53 -28.80 9.26
CA ALA A 713 -15.45 -29.56 9.88
C ALA A 713 -14.35 -29.91 8.86
N MET A 714 -13.09 -30.02 9.30
CA MET A 714 -12.03 -30.55 8.46
C MET A 714 -12.31 -32.00 8.07
N PRO A 715 -12.21 -32.36 6.78
CA PRO A 715 -12.48 -33.71 6.33
C PRO A 715 -11.45 -34.70 6.89
N THR A 716 -11.91 -35.92 7.21
CA THR A 716 -11.08 -37.05 7.64
C THR A 716 -11.48 -38.29 6.87
N VAL A 717 -10.51 -39.16 6.60
CA VAL A 717 -10.73 -40.43 5.88
C VAL A 717 -10.02 -41.59 6.57
N GLY A 718 -10.58 -42.80 6.46
CA GLY A 718 -9.90 -44.02 6.90
C GLY A 718 -8.78 -44.46 5.93
N ALA A 719 -7.92 -45.33 6.39
CA ALA A 719 -6.82 -45.87 5.58
C ALA A 719 -7.29 -46.74 4.39
N ASP A 720 -8.52 -47.23 4.45
CA ASP A 720 -9.19 -48.05 3.43
C ASP A 720 -9.94 -47.19 2.38
N ALA A 721 -9.96 -45.86 2.55
CA ALA A 721 -10.59 -44.98 1.58
C ALA A 721 -9.82 -44.93 0.24
N PRO A 722 -10.52 -44.60 -0.87
CA PRO A 722 -9.88 -44.47 -2.17
C PRO A 722 -8.70 -43.49 -2.15
N LEU A 723 -7.68 -43.77 -2.99
CA LEU A 723 -6.44 -43.02 -3.05
C LEU A 723 -6.68 -41.51 -3.20
N GLU A 724 -7.55 -41.12 -4.11
CA GLU A 724 -7.90 -39.70 -4.38
C GLU A 724 -8.51 -39.02 -3.17
N ALA A 725 -9.30 -39.75 -2.33
CA ALA A 725 -9.89 -39.17 -1.13
C ALA A 725 -8.85 -38.95 -0.02
N ARG A 726 -7.96 -39.96 0.18
CA ARG A 726 -6.83 -39.84 1.14
C ARG A 726 -5.87 -38.73 0.72
N TRP A 727 -5.56 -38.64 -0.57
CA TRP A 727 -4.68 -37.61 -1.13
C TRP A 727 -5.25 -36.20 -0.95
N ILE A 728 -6.48 -35.93 -1.40
CA ILE A 728 -7.03 -34.57 -1.37
C ILE A 728 -7.19 -34.05 0.07
N VAL A 729 -7.54 -34.94 1.01
CA VAL A 729 -7.61 -34.60 2.44
C VAL A 729 -6.20 -34.26 2.97
N ALA A 730 -5.20 -35.07 2.61
CA ALA A 730 -3.83 -34.81 3.02
C ALA A 730 -3.27 -33.50 2.45
N GLU A 731 -3.55 -33.20 1.16
CA GLU A 731 -3.16 -31.93 0.53
C GLU A 731 -3.88 -30.75 1.16
N LEU A 732 -5.18 -30.88 1.49
CA LEU A 732 -5.93 -29.82 2.17
C LEU A 732 -5.33 -29.51 3.56
N HIS A 733 -5.06 -30.54 4.37
CA HIS A 733 -4.41 -30.36 5.68
C HIS A 733 -3.03 -29.68 5.54
N ALA A 734 -2.21 -30.12 4.59
CA ALA A 734 -0.89 -29.53 4.34
C ALA A 734 -1.00 -28.08 3.86
N THR A 735 -1.95 -27.78 2.96
CA THR A 735 -2.19 -26.42 2.48
C THR A 735 -2.66 -25.51 3.60
N VAL A 736 -3.62 -25.95 4.41
CA VAL A 736 -4.13 -25.19 5.58
C VAL A 736 -3.01 -24.86 6.56
N ALA A 737 -2.14 -25.84 6.89
CA ALA A 737 -0.99 -25.62 7.77
C ALA A 737 -0.06 -24.53 7.25
N ASN A 738 0.31 -24.63 5.96
CA ASN A 738 1.25 -23.72 5.33
C ASN A 738 0.64 -22.31 5.12
N VAL A 739 -0.65 -22.20 4.80
CA VAL A 739 -1.35 -20.91 4.67
C VAL A 739 -1.40 -20.20 6.01
N ASN A 740 -1.81 -20.88 7.10
CA ASN A 740 -1.80 -20.29 8.43
C ASN A 740 -0.40 -19.78 8.81
N LYS A 741 0.63 -20.60 8.61
CA LYS A 741 2.02 -20.20 8.88
C LYS A 741 2.46 -19.01 8.03
N SER A 742 2.08 -18.97 6.76
CA SER A 742 2.41 -17.84 5.87
C SER A 742 1.75 -16.54 6.33
N LEU A 743 0.50 -16.58 6.80
CA LEU A 743 -0.19 -15.40 7.33
C LEU A 743 0.42 -14.91 8.66
N GLU A 744 0.86 -15.83 9.54
CA GLU A 744 1.63 -15.49 10.75
C GLU A 744 2.96 -14.78 10.43
N ASP A 745 3.57 -15.12 9.30
CA ASP A 745 4.83 -14.54 8.84
C ASP A 745 4.64 -13.34 7.86
N TYR A 746 3.42 -12.82 7.71
CA TYR A 746 3.04 -11.76 6.73
C TYR A 746 3.42 -12.08 5.28
N ARG A 747 3.50 -13.37 4.92
CA ARG A 747 3.78 -13.85 3.57
C ARG A 747 2.47 -14.06 2.80
N PHE A 748 1.77 -12.97 2.52
CA PHE A 748 0.51 -13.00 1.77
C PHE A 748 0.70 -13.59 0.36
N ASP A 749 1.84 -13.30 -0.25
CA ASP A 749 2.26 -13.86 -1.54
C ASP A 749 2.29 -15.39 -1.53
N VAL A 750 2.93 -15.98 -0.53
CA VAL A 750 3.03 -17.44 -0.38
C VAL A 750 1.66 -18.03 -0.07
N ALA A 751 0.90 -17.43 0.85
CA ALA A 751 -0.44 -17.88 1.19
C ALA A 751 -1.37 -17.90 -0.03
N ALA A 752 -1.39 -16.82 -0.82
CA ALA A 752 -2.19 -16.73 -2.05
C ALA A 752 -1.80 -17.82 -3.06
N HIS A 753 -0.50 -18.03 -3.31
CA HIS A 753 -0.03 -19.07 -4.23
C HIS A 753 -0.36 -20.50 -3.77
N LEU A 754 -0.29 -20.77 -2.46
CA LEU A 754 -0.69 -22.07 -1.91
C LEU A 754 -2.17 -22.35 -2.12
N ILE A 755 -3.01 -21.35 -1.90
CA ILE A 755 -4.47 -21.43 -2.12
C ILE A 755 -4.77 -21.63 -3.62
N GLU A 756 -4.12 -20.85 -4.49
CA GLU A 756 -4.27 -20.98 -5.94
C GLU A 756 -3.85 -22.36 -6.45
N LYS A 757 -2.66 -22.84 -6.01
CA LYS A 757 -2.16 -24.16 -6.38
C LYS A 757 -3.15 -25.25 -5.96
N PHE A 758 -3.64 -25.20 -4.73
CA PHE A 758 -4.61 -26.18 -4.25
C PHE A 758 -5.91 -26.15 -5.05
N PHE A 759 -6.53 -24.96 -5.21
CA PHE A 759 -7.80 -24.86 -5.91
C PHE A 759 -7.70 -25.18 -7.39
N TRP A 760 -6.77 -24.55 -8.10
CA TRP A 760 -6.61 -24.72 -9.55
C TRP A 760 -5.99 -26.05 -9.90
N GLY A 761 -4.90 -26.41 -9.25
CA GLY A 761 -4.11 -27.63 -9.49
C GLY A 761 -4.79 -28.85 -8.91
N ASP A 762 -4.68 -28.98 -7.58
CA ASP A 762 -5.03 -30.24 -6.91
C ASP A 762 -6.53 -30.51 -6.93
N PHE A 763 -7.36 -29.51 -6.59
CA PHE A 763 -8.81 -29.68 -6.55
C PHE A 763 -9.45 -29.71 -7.95
N CYS A 764 -9.30 -28.63 -8.76
CA CYS A 764 -10.03 -28.53 -10.03
C CYS A 764 -9.46 -29.39 -11.16
N SER A 765 -8.10 -29.50 -11.27
CA SER A 765 -7.47 -30.21 -12.42
C SER A 765 -7.34 -31.70 -12.21
N TYR A 766 -7.30 -32.16 -10.95
CA TYR A 766 -7.19 -33.59 -10.63
C TYR A 766 -8.39 -34.10 -9.86
N TYR A 767 -8.60 -33.67 -8.59
CA TYR A 767 -9.62 -34.27 -7.74
C TYR A 767 -11.03 -34.22 -8.34
N LEU A 768 -11.45 -33.06 -8.83
CA LEU A 768 -12.77 -32.89 -9.44
C LEU A 768 -12.96 -33.81 -10.66
N GLU A 769 -11.93 -34.02 -11.47
CA GLU A 769 -11.98 -34.93 -12.61
C GLU A 769 -11.97 -36.41 -12.21
N ILE A 770 -11.26 -36.77 -11.15
CA ILE A 770 -11.22 -38.15 -10.63
C ILE A 770 -12.55 -38.50 -9.97
N VAL A 771 -13.12 -37.59 -9.18
CA VAL A 771 -14.40 -37.80 -8.49
C VAL A 771 -15.54 -38.09 -9.46
N LYS A 772 -15.49 -37.59 -10.70
CA LYS A 772 -16.49 -37.93 -11.75
C LYS A 772 -16.59 -39.45 -12.03
N LEU A 773 -15.51 -40.19 -11.76
CA LEU A 773 -15.53 -41.67 -11.88
C LEU A 773 -16.29 -42.35 -10.75
N ARG A 774 -16.50 -41.64 -9.63
CA ARG A 774 -17.19 -42.15 -8.43
C ARG A 774 -18.65 -41.72 -8.36
N LEU A 775 -19.06 -40.69 -9.11
CA LEU A 775 -20.43 -40.15 -9.12
C LEU A 775 -21.26 -40.91 -10.17
N ASP A 776 -21.73 -42.11 -9.75
CA ASP A 776 -22.63 -42.93 -10.57
C ASP A 776 -24.07 -42.90 -9.99
N PHE A 777 -24.95 -42.14 -10.63
CA PHE A 777 -26.34 -41.98 -10.22
C PHE A 777 -27.28 -43.01 -10.87
N SER A 778 -26.80 -43.87 -11.78
CA SER A 778 -27.60 -44.83 -12.50
C SER A 778 -27.66 -46.20 -11.82
N ASP A 779 -26.67 -46.56 -11.00
CA ASP A 779 -26.56 -47.88 -10.37
C ASP A 779 -26.95 -47.81 -8.87
N PRO A 780 -28.10 -48.39 -8.46
CA PRO A 780 -28.52 -48.44 -7.07
C PRO A 780 -27.50 -49.10 -6.13
N ALA A 781 -26.71 -50.05 -6.63
CA ALA A 781 -25.68 -50.72 -5.84
C ALA A 781 -24.52 -49.78 -5.41
N LYS A 782 -24.29 -48.72 -6.18
CA LYS A 782 -23.27 -47.70 -5.94
C LYS A 782 -23.72 -46.50 -5.10
N LYS A 783 -25.02 -46.48 -4.69
CA LYS A 783 -25.62 -45.33 -3.98
C LYS A 783 -24.78 -44.90 -2.75
N THR A 784 -24.28 -45.85 -1.96
CA THR A 784 -23.47 -45.57 -0.77
C THR A 784 -22.13 -44.95 -1.15
N ALA A 785 -21.44 -45.47 -2.16
CA ALA A 785 -20.15 -44.97 -2.62
C ALA A 785 -20.29 -43.59 -3.25
N THR A 786 -21.35 -43.38 -4.05
CA THR A 786 -21.67 -42.07 -4.68
C THR A 786 -21.97 -41.02 -3.58
N ARG A 787 -22.74 -41.38 -2.54
CA ARG A 787 -22.99 -40.51 -1.39
C ARG A 787 -21.66 -40.10 -0.69
N ALA A 788 -20.79 -41.07 -0.39
CA ALA A 788 -19.52 -40.82 0.27
C ALA A 788 -18.62 -39.89 -0.58
N ALA A 789 -18.52 -40.14 -1.89
CA ALA A 789 -17.75 -39.32 -2.80
C ALA A 789 -18.30 -37.89 -2.92
N LEU A 790 -19.61 -37.72 -3.02
CA LEU A 790 -20.27 -36.40 -3.06
C LEU A 790 -20.10 -35.63 -1.73
N THR A 791 -20.30 -36.28 -0.61
CA THR A 791 -20.09 -35.68 0.73
C THR A 791 -18.66 -35.19 0.90
N MET A 792 -17.67 -36.01 0.53
CA MET A 792 -16.26 -35.61 0.58
C MET A 792 -15.96 -34.42 -0.36
N LEU A 793 -16.52 -34.46 -1.56
CA LEU A 793 -16.34 -33.36 -2.53
C LEU A 793 -16.84 -32.01 -2.00
N ILE A 794 -18.04 -31.97 -1.43
CA ILE A 794 -18.65 -30.74 -0.90
C ILE A 794 -17.90 -30.30 0.36
N GLN A 795 -17.53 -31.23 1.24
CA GLN A 795 -16.81 -30.91 2.48
C GLN A 795 -15.43 -30.31 2.18
N VAL A 796 -14.65 -30.90 1.25
CA VAL A 796 -13.35 -30.32 0.83
C VAL A 796 -13.56 -28.95 0.20
N PHE A 797 -14.60 -28.78 -0.63
CA PHE A 797 -14.91 -27.52 -1.28
C PHE A 797 -15.31 -26.44 -0.28
N GLU A 798 -16.18 -26.72 0.69
CA GLU A 798 -16.63 -25.80 1.71
C GLU A 798 -15.44 -25.30 2.57
N VAL A 799 -14.60 -26.22 3.03
CA VAL A 799 -13.38 -25.86 3.79
C VAL A 799 -12.45 -24.98 2.96
N SER A 800 -12.35 -25.28 1.65
CA SER A 800 -11.53 -24.48 0.73
C SER A 800 -12.08 -23.06 0.52
N LEU A 801 -13.41 -22.89 0.52
CA LEU A 801 -14.03 -21.56 0.49
C LEU A 801 -13.68 -20.75 1.74
N ARG A 802 -13.72 -21.36 2.92
CA ARG A 802 -13.31 -20.69 4.17
C ARG A 802 -11.81 -20.32 4.15
N LEU A 803 -10.97 -21.20 3.61
CA LEU A 803 -9.53 -20.94 3.45
C LEU A 803 -9.27 -19.73 2.52
N LEU A 804 -10.04 -19.60 1.45
CA LEU A 804 -9.93 -18.53 0.45
C LEU A 804 -10.60 -17.22 0.89
N SER A 805 -11.60 -17.26 1.78
CA SER A 805 -12.48 -16.12 2.07
C SER A 805 -11.79 -14.82 2.52
N PRO A 806 -10.66 -14.82 3.26
CA PRO A 806 -9.95 -13.57 3.54
C PRO A 806 -9.42 -12.86 2.29
N PHE A 807 -9.09 -13.60 1.25
CA PHE A 807 -8.51 -13.08 0.00
C PHE A 807 -9.57 -12.67 -1.02
N MET A 808 -10.62 -13.49 -1.18
CA MET A 808 -11.73 -13.32 -2.11
C MET A 808 -13.08 -13.37 -1.39
N PRO A 809 -13.40 -12.35 -0.56
CA PRO A 809 -14.55 -12.42 0.34
C PRO A 809 -15.91 -12.47 -0.37
N PHE A 810 -16.08 -11.81 -1.50
CA PHE A 810 -17.37 -11.70 -2.18
C PHE A 810 -17.78 -13.00 -2.89
N LEU A 811 -16.85 -13.55 -3.68
CA LEU A 811 -17.07 -14.83 -4.37
C LEU A 811 -17.36 -15.96 -3.39
N THR A 812 -16.58 -15.99 -2.30
CA THR A 812 -16.71 -17.05 -1.30
C THR A 812 -17.97 -16.91 -0.45
N GLU A 813 -18.41 -15.69 -0.14
CA GLU A 813 -19.68 -15.43 0.54
C GLU A 813 -20.86 -15.95 -0.28
N GLU A 814 -20.94 -15.59 -1.55
CA GLU A 814 -22.01 -15.99 -2.47
C GLU A 814 -22.12 -17.51 -2.60
N ILE A 815 -20.99 -18.17 -2.90
CA ILE A 815 -20.94 -19.61 -3.06
C ILE A 815 -21.24 -20.33 -1.75
N TRP A 816 -20.72 -19.81 -0.64
CA TRP A 816 -20.90 -20.44 0.68
C TRP A 816 -22.36 -20.40 1.13
N HIS A 817 -23.07 -19.29 0.92
CA HIS A 817 -24.51 -19.23 1.18
C HIS A 817 -25.28 -20.24 0.33
N THR A 818 -24.86 -20.44 -0.93
CA THR A 818 -25.47 -21.45 -1.82
C THR A 818 -25.20 -22.88 -1.34
N VAL A 819 -24.02 -23.18 -0.77
CA VAL A 819 -23.69 -24.50 -0.20
C VAL A 819 -24.67 -24.92 0.89
N TYR A 820 -25.25 -23.97 1.60
CA TYR A 820 -26.19 -24.18 2.70
C TYR A 820 -27.64 -23.85 2.36
N ASP A 821 -28.02 -23.85 1.06
CA ASP A 821 -29.38 -23.53 0.60
C ASP A 821 -29.93 -22.19 1.15
N GLY A 822 -29.08 -21.19 1.30
CA GLY A 822 -29.45 -19.90 1.89
C GLY A 822 -29.65 -19.90 3.42
N ASN A 823 -29.37 -21.01 4.10
CA ASN A 823 -29.49 -21.16 5.55
C ASN A 823 -28.13 -21.55 6.20
N PRO A 824 -27.08 -20.76 6.05
CA PRO A 824 -25.77 -21.08 6.57
C PRO A 824 -25.73 -21.02 8.10
N PRO A 825 -24.74 -21.67 8.76
CA PRO A 825 -24.59 -21.71 10.22
C PRO A 825 -24.25 -20.37 10.86
N ALA A 826 -23.85 -19.37 10.07
CA ALA A 826 -23.54 -18.01 10.51
C ALA A 826 -24.04 -17.00 9.48
N LYS A 827 -24.20 -15.72 9.85
CA LYS A 827 -24.63 -14.65 8.94
C LYS A 827 -23.62 -14.35 7.82
N SER A 828 -22.38 -14.75 7.96
CA SER A 828 -21.31 -14.57 6.98
C SER A 828 -20.25 -15.65 7.14
N ILE A 829 -19.60 -16.05 6.06
CA ILE A 829 -18.45 -16.94 6.07
C ILE A 829 -17.30 -16.36 6.94
N ALA A 830 -17.17 -15.04 6.99
CA ALA A 830 -16.18 -14.35 7.83
C ALA A 830 -16.42 -14.50 9.36
N LEU A 831 -17.58 -15.02 9.77
CA LEU A 831 -17.92 -15.28 11.17
C LEU A 831 -17.83 -16.77 11.51
N THR A 832 -17.34 -17.60 10.59
CA THR A 832 -17.09 -19.02 10.81
C THR A 832 -15.66 -19.28 11.26
N GLN A 833 -15.37 -20.50 11.68
CA GLN A 833 -14.02 -20.88 12.10
C GLN A 833 -13.10 -21.09 10.90
N TYR A 834 -11.91 -20.43 10.91
CA TYR A 834 -10.87 -20.66 9.89
C TYR A 834 -10.37 -22.09 9.97
N PRO A 835 -10.09 -22.76 8.85
CA PRO A 835 -9.62 -24.13 8.83
C PRO A 835 -8.34 -24.31 9.65
N GLN A 836 -8.30 -25.37 10.46
CA GLN A 836 -7.15 -25.75 11.27
C GLN A 836 -6.64 -27.13 10.84
N SER A 837 -5.35 -27.25 10.63
CA SER A 837 -4.72 -28.49 10.21
C SER A 837 -4.49 -29.42 11.39
N ASP A 838 -4.70 -30.72 11.17
CA ASP A 838 -4.17 -31.79 12.00
C ASP A 838 -3.08 -32.55 11.21
N ASN A 839 -1.82 -32.33 11.59
CA ASN A 839 -0.68 -32.93 10.87
C ASN A 839 -0.71 -34.46 10.88
N SER A 840 -1.40 -35.09 11.84
CA SER A 840 -1.57 -36.54 11.87
C SER A 840 -2.44 -37.09 10.72
N LYS A 841 -3.20 -36.22 10.07
CA LYS A 841 -4.07 -36.54 8.93
C LYS A 841 -3.37 -36.36 7.56
N ILE A 842 -2.12 -35.95 7.54
CA ILE A 842 -1.33 -35.83 6.30
C ILE A 842 -0.81 -37.21 5.91
N ASP A 843 -1.54 -37.88 5.01
CA ASP A 843 -1.11 -39.16 4.44
C ASP A 843 0.00 -38.97 3.40
N HIS A 844 1.26 -39.08 3.87
CA HIS A 844 2.43 -38.96 3.00
C HIS A 844 2.50 -40.07 1.95
N GLY A 845 1.95 -41.24 2.24
CA GLY A 845 1.88 -42.36 1.29
C GLY A 845 0.95 -42.05 0.11
N ALA A 846 -0.27 -41.55 0.40
CA ALA A 846 -1.21 -41.16 -0.64
C ALA A 846 -0.68 -39.98 -1.45
N ARG A 847 -0.02 -38.98 -0.84
CA ARG A 847 0.62 -37.85 -1.54
C ARG A 847 1.70 -38.35 -2.50
N GLY A 848 2.60 -39.20 -2.02
CA GLY A 848 3.66 -39.80 -2.86
C GLY A 848 3.12 -40.64 -4.01
N ALA A 849 2.06 -41.40 -3.80
CA ALA A 849 1.38 -42.17 -4.85
C ALA A 849 0.74 -41.29 -5.92
N MET A 850 0.05 -40.20 -5.52
CA MET A 850 -0.55 -39.26 -6.48
C MET A 850 0.50 -38.51 -7.29
N ILE A 851 1.65 -38.12 -6.72
CA ILE A 851 2.74 -37.49 -7.46
C ILE A 851 3.19 -38.37 -8.64
N VAL A 852 3.20 -39.71 -8.48
CA VAL A 852 3.57 -40.63 -9.57
C VAL A 852 2.51 -40.62 -10.68
N LEU A 853 1.20 -40.63 -10.30
CA LEU A 853 0.11 -40.53 -11.27
C LEU A 853 0.09 -39.19 -12.00
N GLU A 854 0.20 -38.10 -11.26
CA GLU A 854 0.22 -36.74 -11.81
C GLU A 854 1.37 -36.55 -12.80
N ASN A 855 2.56 -37.06 -12.47
CA ASN A 855 3.71 -36.98 -13.34
C ASN A 855 3.49 -37.79 -14.62
N LEU A 856 3.02 -39.03 -14.55
CA LEU A 856 2.71 -39.85 -15.73
C LEU A 856 1.66 -39.15 -16.62
N ILE A 857 0.59 -38.61 -16.02
CA ILE A 857 -0.47 -37.92 -16.73
C ILE A 857 0.08 -36.64 -17.39
N SER A 858 0.91 -35.88 -16.69
CA SER A 858 1.50 -34.63 -17.20
C SER A 858 2.44 -34.89 -18.37
N GLU A 859 3.32 -35.91 -18.28
CA GLU A 859 4.21 -36.27 -19.37
C GLU A 859 3.44 -36.81 -20.58
N THR A 860 2.38 -37.58 -20.35
CA THR A 860 1.48 -38.01 -21.42
C THR A 860 0.79 -36.84 -22.12
N ARG A 861 0.27 -35.87 -21.36
CA ARG A 861 -0.35 -34.65 -21.92
C ARG A 861 0.66 -33.79 -22.69
N ALA A 862 1.87 -33.64 -22.19
CA ALA A 862 2.95 -32.95 -22.88
C ALA A 862 3.31 -33.64 -24.19
N LEU A 863 3.44 -34.98 -24.17
CA LEU A 863 3.74 -35.79 -25.37
C LEU A 863 2.63 -35.66 -26.41
N ARG A 864 1.34 -35.72 -26.01
CA ARG A 864 0.20 -35.49 -26.89
C ARG A 864 0.30 -34.14 -27.62
N LYS A 865 0.69 -33.09 -26.90
CA LYS A 865 0.89 -31.74 -27.47
C LYS A 865 2.06 -31.75 -28.47
N ASP A 866 3.18 -32.40 -28.12
CA ASP A 866 4.38 -32.45 -28.98
C ASP A 866 4.12 -33.14 -30.34
N ILE A 867 3.30 -34.20 -30.33
CA ILE A 867 2.96 -34.94 -31.54
C ILE A 867 1.66 -34.43 -32.22
N GLY A 868 1.06 -33.34 -31.72
CA GLY A 868 -0.07 -32.71 -32.35
C GLY A 868 -1.40 -33.49 -32.25
N VAL A 869 -1.61 -34.28 -31.20
CA VAL A 869 -2.89 -34.96 -30.94
C VAL A 869 -3.96 -33.91 -30.68
N GLU A 870 -5.08 -34.02 -31.36
CA GLU A 870 -6.22 -33.13 -31.12
C GLU A 870 -6.65 -33.13 -29.66
N GLU A 871 -7.07 -31.98 -29.16
CA GLU A 871 -7.34 -31.80 -27.75
C GLU A 871 -8.38 -32.78 -27.23
N ASN A 872 -9.42 -33.08 -27.97
CA ASN A 872 -10.51 -33.96 -27.56
C ASN A 872 -10.33 -35.44 -27.98
N ALA A 873 -9.30 -35.77 -28.76
CA ALA A 873 -9.04 -37.15 -29.19
C ALA A 873 -8.67 -38.04 -28.00
N VAL A 874 -9.22 -39.23 -27.97
CA VAL A 874 -8.87 -40.28 -27.00
C VAL A 874 -8.05 -41.34 -27.76
N VAL A 875 -6.78 -41.56 -27.33
CA VAL A 875 -5.79 -42.34 -28.07
C VAL A 875 -5.12 -43.36 -27.16
N PRO A 876 -4.68 -44.55 -27.67
CA PRO A 876 -3.98 -45.49 -26.84
C PRO A 876 -2.57 -45.03 -26.49
N ILE A 877 -2.11 -45.45 -25.31
CA ILE A 877 -0.76 -45.15 -24.82
C ILE A 877 -0.02 -46.43 -24.44
N GLU A 878 1.30 -46.45 -24.60
CA GLU A 878 2.19 -47.51 -24.10
C GLU A 878 2.91 -46.98 -22.85
N VAL A 879 2.97 -47.83 -21.83
CA VAL A 879 3.69 -47.52 -20.59
C VAL A 879 4.69 -48.68 -20.35
N CYS A 880 5.99 -48.36 -20.37
CA CYS A 880 7.03 -49.25 -19.95
C CYS A 880 7.37 -48.95 -18.48
N ALA A 881 6.69 -49.64 -17.57
CA ALA A 881 6.83 -49.40 -16.14
C ALA A 881 8.23 -49.81 -15.66
N GLY A 882 8.95 -48.92 -14.99
CA GLY A 882 10.24 -49.17 -14.39
C GLY A 882 10.14 -50.08 -13.14
N PRO A 883 11.26 -50.71 -12.74
CA PRO A 883 11.30 -51.59 -11.56
C PRO A 883 11.21 -50.79 -10.24
N GLY A 884 10.94 -49.53 -10.26
CA GLY A 884 11.13 -48.54 -9.22
C GLY A 884 10.59 -48.92 -7.86
N LEU A 885 11.43 -48.71 -6.86
CA LEU A 885 11.13 -48.75 -5.45
C LEU A 885 10.74 -47.33 -4.98
N ASN A 886 9.45 -47.02 -5.04
CA ASN A 886 8.94 -45.90 -4.26
C ASN A 886 8.37 -46.43 -2.93
N ALA A 887 8.92 -46.02 -1.79
CA ALA A 887 8.47 -46.45 -0.46
C ALA A 887 6.98 -46.17 -0.22
N SER A 888 6.37 -45.27 -0.99
CA SER A 888 4.94 -44.95 -0.97
C SER A 888 4.06 -45.89 -1.78
N ILE A 889 4.67 -46.77 -2.62
CA ILE A 889 3.96 -47.71 -3.50
C ILE A 889 4.45 -49.12 -3.22
N GLY A 890 3.67 -49.91 -2.49
CA GLY A 890 3.96 -51.32 -2.24
C GLY A 890 3.78 -52.14 -3.52
N GLY A 891 4.82 -52.88 -3.93
CA GLY A 891 4.73 -53.87 -5.00
C GLY A 891 5.10 -53.45 -6.44
N GLY A 892 5.65 -52.27 -6.66
CA GLY A 892 6.10 -51.78 -7.97
C GLY A 892 5.09 -50.91 -8.75
N TYR A 893 5.56 -50.27 -9.81
CA TYR A 893 4.73 -49.25 -10.54
C TYR A 893 3.62 -49.88 -11.39
N GLU A 894 3.83 -50.99 -12.04
CA GLU A 894 2.83 -51.59 -12.92
C GLU A 894 1.56 -52.03 -12.16
N PRO A 895 1.65 -52.80 -11.04
CA PRO A 895 0.47 -53.12 -10.25
C PRO A 895 -0.27 -51.88 -9.75
N PHE A 896 0.43 -50.90 -9.28
CA PHE A 896 -0.15 -49.62 -8.84
C PHE A 896 -0.89 -48.89 -9.95
N LEU A 897 -0.31 -48.79 -11.14
CA LEU A 897 -0.93 -48.16 -12.31
C LEU A 897 -2.15 -48.96 -12.78
N ARG A 898 -2.14 -50.32 -12.70
CA ARG A 898 -3.29 -51.14 -13.04
C ARG A 898 -4.44 -50.95 -12.06
N GLU A 899 -4.17 -50.76 -10.78
CA GLU A 899 -5.17 -50.43 -9.76
C GLU A 899 -5.84 -49.08 -10.01
N ASN A 900 -5.05 -48.09 -10.53
CA ASN A 900 -5.50 -46.73 -10.80
C ASN A 900 -5.76 -46.46 -12.29
N LEU A 901 -5.96 -47.51 -13.10
CA LEU A 901 -6.06 -47.42 -14.55
C LEU A 901 -7.11 -46.43 -15.04
N ALA A 902 -8.31 -46.46 -14.46
CA ALA A 902 -9.40 -45.52 -14.83
C ALA A 902 -9.02 -44.04 -14.62
N ILE A 903 -8.17 -43.74 -13.63
CA ILE A 903 -7.69 -42.35 -13.40
C ILE A 903 -6.72 -41.95 -14.53
N VAL A 904 -5.80 -42.84 -14.89
CA VAL A 904 -4.83 -42.58 -15.98
C VAL A 904 -5.55 -42.41 -17.31
N GLU A 905 -6.45 -43.34 -17.69
CA GLU A 905 -7.23 -43.30 -18.92
C GLU A 905 -8.03 -41.97 -19.03
N ARG A 906 -8.74 -41.60 -17.96
CA ARG A 906 -9.54 -40.39 -17.97
C ARG A 906 -8.67 -39.13 -18.09
N LEU A 907 -7.66 -38.98 -17.24
CA LEU A 907 -6.89 -37.74 -17.14
C LEU A 907 -5.85 -37.57 -18.25
N ALA A 908 -5.29 -38.68 -18.75
CA ALA A 908 -4.43 -38.65 -19.93
C ALA A 908 -5.22 -38.66 -21.26
N ARG A 909 -6.56 -38.82 -21.21
CA ARG A 909 -7.40 -39.07 -22.39
C ARG A 909 -6.87 -40.24 -23.20
N ALA A 910 -6.62 -41.35 -22.50
CA ALA A 910 -6.19 -42.61 -23.13
C ALA A 910 -7.42 -43.50 -23.39
N SER A 911 -7.51 -44.08 -24.58
CA SER A 911 -8.51 -45.12 -24.90
C SER A 911 -8.15 -46.47 -24.31
N GLU A 912 -6.87 -46.69 -24.11
CA GLU A 912 -6.28 -47.93 -23.58
C GLU A 912 -4.87 -47.63 -23.08
N VAL A 913 -4.48 -48.22 -21.96
CA VAL A 913 -3.10 -48.21 -21.44
C VAL A 913 -2.48 -49.57 -21.63
N ARG A 914 -1.50 -49.69 -22.53
CA ARG A 914 -0.78 -50.92 -22.81
C ARG A 914 0.51 -50.96 -22.01
N PHE A 915 0.63 -51.95 -21.12
CA PHE A 915 1.85 -52.15 -20.39
C PHE A 915 2.81 -53.02 -21.26
N VAL A 916 3.98 -52.50 -21.57
CA VAL A 916 4.96 -53.09 -22.43
C VAL A 916 6.31 -53.20 -21.74
N GLN A 917 7.15 -54.20 -22.15
CA GLN A 917 8.50 -54.32 -21.64
C GLN A 917 9.46 -53.28 -22.24
N GLN A 918 9.15 -52.82 -23.44
CA GLN A 918 9.85 -51.78 -24.18
C GLN A 918 8.88 -51.04 -25.07
N ILE A 919 8.98 -49.69 -25.10
CA ILE A 919 8.19 -48.88 -26.02
C ILE A 919 8.43 -49.29 -27.46
N SER A 920 7.34 -49.37 -28.24
CA SER A 920 7.36 -49.76 -29.65
C SER A 920 8.29 -48.86 -30.46
N ALA A 921 9.04 -49.47 -31.37
CA ALA A 921 10.00 -48.77 -32.21
C ALA A 921 9.31 -47.69 -33.06
N GLY A 922 9.89 -46.51 -33.13
CA GLY A 922 9.32 -45.36 -33.90
C GLY A 922 8.39 -44.45 -33.13
N LEU A 923 7.90 -44.83 -31.95
CA LEU A 923 7.13 -43.93 -31.09
C LEU A 923 8.00 -42.94 -30.33
N LEU A 924 7.58 -41.68 -30.27
CA LEU A 924 8.17 -40.67 -29.39
C LEU A 924 7.81 -41.02 -27.95
N ARG A 925 8.82 -41.01 -27.07
CA ARG A 925 8.63 -41.32 -25.64
C ARG A 925 9.07 -40.17 -24.74
N ARG A 926 8.47 -40.09 -23.58
CA ARG A 926 8.91 -39.26 -22.46
C ARG A 926 9.14 -40.13 -21.23
N HIS A 927 10.06 -39.70 -20.39
CA HIS A 927 10.33 -40.38 -19.13
C HIS A 927 9.48 -39.77 -18.02
N ALA A 928 8.71 -40.62 -17.35
CA ALA A 928 7.93 -40.30 -16.16
C ALA A 928 8.51 -41.05 -14.94
N TYR A 929 8.06 -40.67 -13.72
CA TYR A 929 8.52 -41.37 -12.51
C TYR A 929 8.21 -42.87 -12.51
N ALA A 930 7.08 -43.24 -13.10
CA ALA A 930 6.67 -44.64 -13.21
C ALA A 930 7.36 -45.41 -14.32
N GLY A 931 8.13 -44.75 -15.20
CA GLY A 931 8.78 -45.33 -16.37
C GLY A 931 8.56 -44.56 -17.64
N ASP A 932 8.83 -45.14 -18.79
CA ASP A 932 8.65 -44.48 -20.08
C ASP A 932 7.19 -44.55 -20.55
N VAL A 933 6.69 -43.46 -21.14
CA VAL A 933 5.35 -43.38 -21.76
C VAL A 933 5.47 -42.94 -23.21
N ALA A 934 4.66 -43.55 -24.07
CA ALA A 934 4.50 -43.19 -25.48
C ALA A 934 3.00 -43.09 -25.84
N VAL A 935 2.68 -42.26 -26.80
CA VAL A 935 1.31 -42.10 -27.33
C VAL A 935 1.26 -42.70 -28.70
N ILE A 936 0.33 -43.64 -28.92
CA ILE A 936 0.08 -44.25 -30.23
C ILE A 936 -0.93 -43.36 -30.97
N TYR A 937 -0.41 -42.60 -31.92
CA TYR A 937 -1.24 -41.69 -32.72
C TYR A 937 -0.76 -41.70 -34.17
N GLU A 938 -1.57 -42.28 -35.04
CA GLU A 938 -1.42 -42.09 -36.47
C GLU A 938 -2.33 -40.94 -36.86
N ALA A 939 -1.73 -39.80 -37.20
CA ALA A 939 -2.48 -38.66 -37.69
C ALA A 939 -3.16 -39.07 -39.02
N THR A 940 -4.43 -39.43 -38.96
CA THR A 940 -5.28 -39.45 -40.16
C THR A 940 -5.51 -37.99 -40.53
N ILE A 941 -4.56 -37.44 -41.27
CA ILE A 941 -4.75 -36.09 -41.81
C ILE A 941 -5.87 -36.21 -42.82
N ASP A 942 -7.02 -35.54 -42.55
CA ASP A 942 -7.99 -35.22 -43.60
C ASP A 942 -7.27 -34.26 -44.55
N VAL A 943 -6.55 -34.84 -45.54
CA VAL A 943 -5.73 -34.09 -46.48
C VAL A 943 -6.49 -32.97 -47.17
N PRO A 944 -7.77 -33.14 -47.61
CA PRO A 944 -8.60 -32.07 -48.14
C PRO A 944 -8.83 -30.93 -47.13
N ALA A 945 -9.25 -31.26 -45.92
CA ALA A 945 -9.51 -30.26 -44.88
C ALA A 945 -8.26 -29.51 -44.41
N GLU A 946 -7.16 -30.24 -44.23
CA GLU A 946 -5.87 -29.67 -43.82
C GLU A 946 -5.25 -28.82 -44.94
N ARG A 947 -5.41 -29.21 -46.20
CA ARG A 947 -5.03 -28.40 -47.37
C ARG A 947 -5.83 -27.12 -47.44
N GLU A 948 -7.12 -27.16 -47.18
CA GLU A 948 -7.97 -25.98 -47.15
C GLU A 948 -7.60 -25.04 -45.99
N ARG A 949 -7.34 -25.61 -44.82
CA ARG A 949 -6.91 -24.84 -43.64
C ARG A 949 -5.57 -24.14 -43.89
N LEU A 950 -4.56 -24.88 -44.33
CA LEU A 950 -3.22 -24.35 -44.64
C LEU A 950 -3.28 -23.28 -45.75
N THR A 951 -4.10 -23.47 -46.76
CA THR A 951 -4.35 -22.47 -47.82
C THR A 951 -4.94 -21.17 -47.25
N LYS A 952 -5.91 -21.27 -46.35
CA LYS A 952 -6.49 -20.11 -45.65
C LYS A 952 -5.46 -19.41 -44.74
N ASP A 953 -4.66 -20.20 -44.03
CA ASP A 953 -3.60 -19.65 -43.14
C ASP A 953 -2.51 -18.96 -43.96
N ILE A 954 -2.06 -19.52 -45.07
CA ILE A 954 -1.12 -18.90 -46.00
C ILE A 954 -1.66 -17.57 -46.51
N ALA A 955 -2.89 -17.53 -47.00
CA ALA A 955 -3.53 -16.30 -47.46
C ALA A 955 -3.63 -15.23 -46.34
N LYS A 956 -3.92 -15.65 -45.12
CA LYS A 956 -3.94 -14.77 -43.93
C LYS A 956 -2.56 -14.21 -43.62
N TYR A 957 -1.52 -15.05 -43.61
CA TYR A 957 -0.14 -14.65 -43.31
C TYR A 957 0.43 -13.77 -44.42
N GLU A 958 0.16 -14.07 -45.69
CA GLU A 958 0.54 -13.21 -46.83
C GLU A 958 -0.09 -11.83 -46.73
N LYS A 959 -1.36 -11.72 -46.40
CA LYS A 959 -2.05 -10.44 -46.18
C LYS A 959 -1.47 -9.68 -44.99
N GLY A 960 -1.16 -10.39 -43.88
CA GLY A 960 -0.54 -9.80 -42.69
C GLY A 960 0.85 -9.28 -42.99
N LEU A 961 1.68 -10.06 -43.72
CA LEU A 961 3.03 -9.71 -44.12
C LEU A 961 3.02 -8.49 -45.06
N ALA A 962 2.19 -8.50 -46.10
CA ALA A 962 2.05 -7.37 -47.02
C ALA A 962 1.58 -6.06 -46.34
N SER A 963 0.77 -6.18 -45.26
CA SER A 963 0.36 -5.04 -44.44
C SER A 963 1.53 -4.47 -43.63
N ALA A 964 2.29 -5.35 -42.97
CA ALA A 964 3.45 -4.97 -42.16
C ALA A 964 4.55 -4.35 -43.05
N GLU A 965 4.88 -4.97 -44.20
CA GLU A 965 5.86 -4.47 -45.16
C GLU A 965 5.47 -3.11 -45.73
N ARG A 966 4.17 -2.88 -46.05
CA ARG A 966 3.70 -1.59 -46.52
C ARG A 966 3.87 -0.51 -45.45
N GLN A 967 3.62 -0.80 -44.20
CA GLN A 967 3.80 0.16 -43.11
C GLN A 967 5.28 0.42 -42.85
N LEU A 968 6.11 -0.59 -42.85
CA LEU A 968 7.56 -0.48 -42.67
C LEU A 968 8.27 0.15 -43.90
N GLY A 969 7.69 0.05 -45.09
CA GLY A 969 8.17 0.69 -46.32
C GLY A 969 7.73 2.16 -46.50
N SER A 970 6.88 2.68 -45.61
CA SER A 970 6.39 4.05 -45.67
C SER A 970 7.33 5.01 -44.89
N GLU A 971 8.11 5.83 -45.63
CA GLU A 971 8.97 6.85 -45.00
C GLU A 971 8.19 7.82 -44.11
N GLY A 972 6.95 8.15 -44.46
CA GLY A 972 6.08 9.04 -43.70
C GLY A 972 5.59 8.38 -42.37
N PHE A 973 5.48 7.07 -42.32
CA PHE A 973 5.17 6.32 -41.11
C PHE A 973 6.41 6.21 -40.24
N LEU A 974 7.54 5.80 -40.77
CA LEU A 974 8.80 5.66 -40.03
C LEU A 974 9.28 6.97 -39.40
N ALA A 975 9.02 8.11 -40.02
CA ALA A 975 9.38 9.42 -39.51
C ALA A 975 8.48 9.90 -38.34
N LYS A 976 7.28 9.34 -38.18
CA LYS A 976 6.28 9.80 -37.18
C LYS A 976 5.95 8.77 -36.11
N ALA A 977 6.17 7.48 -36.38
CA ALA A 977 5.86 6.40 -35.43
C ALA A 977 6.91 6.31 -34.33
N PRO A 978 6.51 6.10 -33.06
CA PRO A 978 7.43 5.83 -31.96
C PRO A 978 8.27 4.57 -32.23
N LEU A 979 9.54 4.56 -31.81
CA LEU A 979 10.48 3.46 -32.05
C LEU A 979 9.94 2.11 -31.61
N HIS A 980 9.27 2.03 -30.45
CA HIS A 980 8.70 0.77 -29.94
C HIS A 980 7.58 0.21 -30.84
N ILE A 981 6.84 1.04 -31.57
CA ILE A 981 5.84 0.61 -32.55
C ILE A 981 6.50 0.07 -33.80
N VAL A 982 7.58 0.72 -34.26
CA VAL A 982 8.36 0.26 -35.42
C VAL A 982 9.04 -1.08 -35.12
N ASP A 983 9.61 -1.24 -33.93
CA ASP A 983 10.24 -2.48 -33.49
C ASP A 983 9.22 -3.61 -33.29
N GLY A 984 8.03 -3.28 -32.75
CA GLY A 984 6.90 -4.21 -32.66
C GLY A 984 6.46 -4.73 -34.03
N LEU A 985 6.35 -3.84 -35.02
CA LEU A 985 5.99 -4.19 -36.38
C LEU A 985 7.08 -5.04 -37.09
N LYS A 986 8.37 -4.75 -36.87
CA LYS A 986 9.48 -5.57 -37.39
C LYS A 986 9.45 -6.98 -36.79
N LYS A 987 9.19 -7.09 -35.49
CA LYS A 987 9.04 -8.38 -34.82
C LYS A 987 7.85 -9.15 -35.38
N GLN A 988 6.72 -8.50 -35.54
CA GLN A 988 5.51 -9.08 -36.13
C GLN A 988 5.72 -9.52 -37.59
N GLU A 989 6.45 -8.74 -38.39
CA GLU A 989 6.84 -9.11 -39.78
C GLU A 989 7.68 -10.38 -39.77
N ALA A 990 8.73 -10.45 -38.93
CA ALA A 990 9.60 -11.60 -38.84
C ALA A 990 8.86 -12.87 -38.39
N GLU A 991 8.01 -12.75 -37.37
CA GLU A 991 7.17 -13.88 -36.88
C GLU A 991 6.17 -14.33 -37.94
N THR A 992 5.52 -13.39 -38.64
CA THR A 992 4.55 -13.71 -39.70
C THR A 992 5.23 -14.38 -40.89
N ARG A 993 6.43 -13.96 -41.26
CA ARG A 993 7.27 -14.56 -42.32
C ARG A 993 7.62 -16.03 -42.00
N LEU A 994 8.04 -16.27 -40.73
CA LEU A 994 8.36 -17.63 -40.26
C LEU A 994 7.11 -18.52 -40.28
N LEU A 995 5.96 -18.00 -39.87
CA LEU A 995 4.69 -18.75 -39.88
C LEU A 995 4.28 -19.07 -41.33
N LEU A 996 4.44 -18.12 -42.26
CA LEU A 996 4.18 -18.33 -43.68
C LEU A 996 5.04 -19.43 -44.28
N GLU A 997 6.35 -19.40 -44.01
CA GLU A 997 7.28 -20.45 -44.46
C GLU A 997 6.91 -21.85 -43.91
N LYS A 998 6.59 -21.92 -42.61
CA LYS A 998 6.13 -23.18 -42.00
C LYS A 998 4.82 -23.68 -42.60
N ALA A 999 3.86 -22.80 -42.84
CA ALA A 999 2.58 -23.18 -43.45
C ALA A 999 2.75 -23.65 -44.90
N ARG A 1000 3.62 -23.01 -45.68
CA ARG A 1000 3.97 -23.46 -47.06
C ARG A 1000 4.69 -24.80 -47.07
N ALA A 1001 5.67 -24.97 -46.16
CA ALA A 1001 6.35 -26.26 -46.03
C ALA A 1001 5.41 -27.40 -45.64
N ALA A 1002 4.51 -27.13 -44.68
CA ALA A 1002 3.49 -28.09 -44.27
C ALA A 1002 2.50 -28.42 -45.43
N LEU A 1003 2.08 -27.42 -46.20
CA LEU A 1003 1.24 -27.66 -47.39
C LEU A 1003 1.94 -28.49 -48.45
N ALA A 1004 3.24 -28.28 -48.69
CA ALA A 1004 4.04 -29.02 -49.64
C ALA A 1004 4.32 -30.45 -49.20
N ALA A 1005 4.31 -30.74 -47.89
CA ALA A 1005 4.53 -32.05 -47.32
C ALA A 1005 3.24 -32.93 -47.30
N LEU A 1006 2.08 -32.34 -47.58
CA LEU A 1006 0.82 -33.14 -47.64
C LEU A 1006 0.82 -34.06 -48.86
N PRO A 1007 0.36 -35.33 -48.72
CA PRO A 1007 0.19 -36.25 -49.83
C PRO A 1007 -0.73 -35.62 -50.92
N GLY A 1008 -0.46 -35.92 -52.18
CA GLY A 1008 -1.13 -35.37 -53.35
C GLY A 1008 -2.63 -35.71 -53.44
#